data_02fb9b0d81ed86265c965732811557f6
#
_entry.id   02fb9b0d81ed86265c965732811557f6
#
_cell.length_a   1.000
_cell.length_b   1.000
_cell.length_c   1.000
_cell.angle_alpha   90.00
_cell.angle_beta   90.00
_cell.angle_gamma   90.00
#
_symmetry.space_group_name_H-M   'P 1'
#
loop_
_entity.id
_entity.type
_entity.pdbx_description
1 polymer ?
#
loop_
_entity_poly.entity_id
_entity_poly.type
_entity_poly.pdbx_seq_one_letter_code
_entity_poly.pdbx_strand_id
1 'polypeptide(L)'
;MSKKKKTDEMTASEEQHSFLAIPVLANYDEGESFGLSSEELPMELPIIALRNIAIFPGTLAPILVGRKKSMEVIRQAEKENKCFGVVAQREAKVEDPTLQDLYPIGTIVEVTQIIELPTGELSAILRGRQRFELKELTQTDPYLMGHYTTLPEEERGETSDKEYEALVSLIHDRLIQLLEKLAPGAPAGFMDTIKGIKNKAYIINLASSVVDVPIERRQEFLVADTLNQRGVLVLSGLHGQIEEADIRDEILRKTRKEMDQQQREYFLQQQMRTIQEELGTNNNNEEELEELRKLGESKTWSKSVAAIYEKELRKAERLNPQSPDYSIQMQYLRTIVELPWETYSVDNFDLKQAQEILDREHYGLERVKERILEHLAVLKLKGDMKSPILCLYGPPGVGKTSLGRSIAESLGRKYVRISLGGVHDEAEIRGHRRTYIGAMSGRIIQSLQKAGTSNPVFVLDEIDKLSSDYKGDPASALLEVLDPEQNTTFHDNYLDIDYDLSKVLFIATANNISTIPQALRDRMELIEVTGYIAEEKLKIAEQHLLPKEAKEHGLGSYPIHFAPGALETIIEEYTRESGVRALTKKIAAVLRKVAWAVASGDPLPEEITPELVHSYLGKTIYSRDRYQGNEHAGVVIGLAWTSVGGEILFIESSLQSGQNGKLILTGSLGDVMKESATIALSYIRAHAEALGIDLEQLKDREIHIHVPEGAIPKDGPSAGITMVTSLVSAITRRKVRPHLAMTGEITLRGKVLPVGGIKEKILAAKRSGITDIILCRENEKDILEINERYLSGLSFHYVDEISEVLAFALLDELADEVKK
;
A
#
# COMPACT_ATOMS: atom_id res chain seq x y z
N MET A 1 7.55 13.11 -42.52
CA MET A 1 8.67 13.86 -41.95
C MET A 1 8.26 14.85 -40.81
N SER A 2 6.99 15.08 -40.56
CA SER A 2 6.55 16.08 -39.53
C SER A 2 6.15 15.47 -38.18
N LYS A 3 5.96 14.16 -38.01
CA LYS A 3 5.61 13.50 -36.74
C LYS A 3 6.82 12.94 -35.96
N LYS A 4 7.97 12.76 -36.61
CA LYS A 4 9.19 12.29 -35.93
C LYS A 4 9.91 13.39 -35.15
N LYS A 5 9.70 14.66 -35.50
CA LYS A 5 10.29 15.81 -34.77
C LYS A 5 9.59 16.11 -33.41
N LYS A 6 8.34 15.71 -33.24
CA LYS A 6 7.61 15.98 -31.97
C LYS A 6 7.89 14.97 -30.86
N THR A 7 8.31 13.75 -31.21
CA THR A 7 8.64 12.70 -30.23
C THR A 7 10.08 12.86 -29.70
N ASP A 8 11.01 13.33 -30.55
CA ASP A 8 12.38 13.60 -30.13
C ASP A 8 12.51 14.91 -29.31
N GLU A 9 11.57 15.86 -29.46
CA GLU A 9 11.51 17.08 -28.65
C GLU A 9 10.90 16.82 -27.24
N MET A 10 10.01 15.81 -27.07
CA MET A 10 9.45 15.48 -25.76
C MET A 10 10.44 14.67 -24.88
N THR A 11 11.22 13.76 -25.45
CA THR A 11 12.25 13.02 -24.71
C THR A 11 13.45 13.88 -24.34
N ALA A 12 13.82 14.84 -25.21
CA ALA A 12 14.88 15.81 -24.90
C ALA A 12 14.49 16.83 -23.80
N SER A 13 13.18 17.12 -23.62
CA SER A 13 12.70 18.03 -22.58
C SER A 13 12.63 17.39 -21.19
N GLU A 14 12.33 16.11 -21.12
CA GLU A 14 12.30 15.39 -19.83
C GLU A 14 13.71 15.07 -19.30
N GLU A 15 14.67 14.75 -20.18
CA GLU A 15 16.07 14.59 -19.79
C GLU A 15 16.76 15.93 -19.44
N GLN A 16 16.35 17.05 -20.05
CA GLN A 16 16.88 18.38 -19.70
C GLN A 16 16.33 18.91 -18.37
N HIS A 17 15.13 18.52 -17.93
CA HIS A 17 14.59 18.91 -16.62
C HIS A 17 15.26 18.21 -15.44
N SER A 18 15.83 17.02 -15.61
CA SER A 18 16.55 16.34 -14.52
C SER A 18 17.97 16.88 -14.29
N PHE A 19 18.60 17.50 -15.30
CA PHE A 19 19.95 18.09 -15.19
C PHE A 19 19.96 19.52 -14.61
N LEU A 20 18.83 20.24 -14.68
CA LEU A 20 18.70 21.61 -14.16
C LEU A 20 18.42 21.71 -12.65
N ALA A 21 18.21 20.62 -11.97
CA ALA A 21 17.91 20.59 -10.53
C ALA A 21 19.15 20.42 -9.63
N ILE A 22 20.36 20.27 -10.20
CA ILE A 22 21.58 20.27 -9.39
C ILE A 22 21.91 21.71 -9.05
N PRO A 23 21.96 22.13 -7.75
CA PRO A 23 22.31 23.49 -7.38
C PRO A 23 23.65 23.85 -8.00
N VAL A 24 23.69 24.97 -8.72
CA VAL A 24 24.95 25.44 -9.33
C VAL A 24 25.89 25.85 -8.21
N LEU A 25 26.91 25.05 -7.97
CA LEU A 25 28.00 25.35 -7.03
C LEU A 25 28.89 26.41 -7.66
N ALA A 26 28.50 27.68 -7.57
CA ALA A 26 29.36 28.77 -7.97
C ALA A 26 29.97 29.42 -6.71
N ASN A 27 31.32 29.41 -6.66
CA ASN A 27 32.16 30.20 -5.78
C ASN A 27 31.61 30.45 -4.37
N TYR A 28 31.64 29.39 -3.56
CA TYR A 28 31.39 29.48 -2.14
C TYR A 28 32.56 30.17 -1.45
N ASP A 29 32.33 31.36 -0.90
CA ASP A 29 33.32 32.05 -0.07
C ASP A 29 33.12 31.63 1.40
N GLU A 30 34.11 30.93 2.01
CA GLU A 30 34.05 30.41 3.39
C GLU A 30 33.79 31.50 4.47
N GLY A 31 33.89 32.78 4.13
CA GLY A 31 33.75 33.94 5.04
C GLY A 31 32.41 34.67 4.95
N GLU A 32 31.51 34.35 3.99
CA GLU A 32 30.24 35.10 3.84
C GLU A 32 29.22 34.73 4.91
N SER A 33 28.74 35.73 5.64
CA SER A 33 27.54 35.64 6.47
C SER A 33 26.29 35.68 5.59
N PHE A 34 25.34 34.77 5.76
CA PHE A 34 24.10 34.75 5.00
C PHE A 34 23.11 35.86 5.40
N GLY A 35 23.30 36.50 6.56
CA GLY A 35 22.42 37.52 7.08
C GLY A 35 22.64 38.88 6.35
N LEU A 36 21.53 39.56 6.08
CA LEU A 36 21.54 40.93 5.56
C LEU A 36 21.48 41.93 6.72
N SER A 37 22.20 43.03 6.63
CA SER A 37 22.10 44.12 7.61
C SER A 37 20.75 44.85 7.48
N SER A 38 20.25 45.41 8.60
CA SER A 38 18.97 46.14 8.57
C SER A 38 18.98 47.35 7.64
N GLU A 39 20.15 47.85 7.26
CA GLU A 39 20.31 48.97 6.33
C GLU A 39 20.19 48.57 4.84
N GLU A 40 20.33 47.29 4.56
CA GLU A 40 20.24 46.70 3.20
C GLU A 40 18.82 46.26 2.85
N LEU A 41 17.90 46.24 3.81
CA LEU A 41 16.56 45.73 3.65
C LEU A 41 15.51 46.83 3.48
N PRO A 42 14.63 46.79 2.44
CA PRO A 42 13.55 47.76 2.26
C PRO A 42 12.43 47.52 3.31
N MET A 43 11.63 48.56 3.58
CA MET A 43 10.49 48.49 4.48
C MET A 43 9.40 47.54 4.01
N GLU A 44 9.21 47.45 2.69
CA GLU A 44 8.33 46.51 2.00
C GLU A 44 9.13 45.70 1.00
N LEU A 45 8.85 44.42 0.88
CA LEU A 45 9.58 43.49 0.03
C LEU A 45 8.76 43.11 -1.20
N PRO A 46 9.31 43.28 -2.44
CA PRO A 46 8.70 42.67 -3.61
C PRO A 46 8.66 41.14 -3.45
N ILE A 47 7.53 40.51 -3.76
CA ILE A 47 7.32 39.07 -3.53
C ILE A 47 7.12 38.37 -4.85
N ILE A 48 7.82 37.25 -5.03
CA ILE A 48 7.58 36.27 -6.13
C ILE A 48 7.03 34.99 -5.56
N ALA A 49 5.87 34.57 -6.07
CA ALA A 49 5.25 33.29 -5.75
C ALA A 49 5.81 32.17 -6.65
N LEU A 50 6.52 31.22 -6.04
CA LEU A 50 7.13 30.09 -6.72
C LEU A 50 6.23 28.84 -6.71
N ARG A 51 6.23 28.10 -7.81
CA ARG A 51 5.52 26.82 -7.93
C ARG A 51 6.46 25.66 -7.61
N ASN A 52 6.12 24.85 -6.62
CA ASN A 52 6.85 23.62 -6.22
C ASN A 52 8.35 23.81 -5.89
N ILE A 53 8.78 25.03 -5.59
CA ILE A 53 10.18 25.34 -5.26
C ILE A 53 10.23 26.12 -3.96
N ALA A 54 11.11 25.71 -3.05
CA ALA A 54 11.52 26.47 -1.88
C ALA A 54 13.03 26.71 -1.97
N ILE A 55 13.48 27.96 -1.72
CA ILE A 55 14.89 28.36 -1.75
C ILE A 55 15.38 28.46 -0.32
N PHE A 56 16.57 27.92 -0.05
CA PHE A 56 17.18 27.94 1.29
C PHE A 56 18.31 28.97 1.35
N PRO A 57 18.58 29.57 2.52
CA PRO A 57 19.69 30.50 2.69
C PRO A 57 21.04 29.92 2.26
N GLY A 58 21.81 30.71 1.53
CA GLY A 58 23.12 30.34 0.98
C GLY A 58 23.06 29.50 -0.31
N THR A 59 21.95 28.91 -0.68
CA THR A 59 21.86 28.07 -1.85
C THR A 59 21.55 28.86 -3.13
N LEU A 60 22.02 28.34 -4.26
CA LEU A 60 21.69 28.85 -5.59
C LEU A 60 20.58 28.00 -6.19
N ALA A 61 19.52 28.66 -6.67
CA ALA A 61 18.40 27.99 -7.30
C ALA A 61 18.11 28.59 -8.68
N PRO A 62 18.20 27.80 -9.76
CA PRO A 62 17.71 28.21 -11.06
C PRO A 62 16.18 28.17 -11.05
N ILE A 63 15.53 29.25 -11.46
CA ILE A 63 14.08 29.34 -11.61
C ILE A 63 13.71 29.75 -13.03
N LEU A 64 12.61 29.18 -13.52
CA LEU A 64 11.99 29.60 -14.78
C LEU A 64 10.79 30.48 -14.48
N VAL A 65 10.76 31.67 -15.03
CA VAL A 65 9.74 32.66 -14.75
C VAL A 65 9.02 33.07 -16.03
N GLY A 66 7.74 32.70 -16.12
CA GLY A 66 6.88 33.04 -17.26
C GLY A 66 5.83 34.10 -16.96
N ARG A 67 5.56 34.42 -15.66
CA ARG A 67 4.57 35.43 -15.28
C ARG A 67 5.13 36.85 -15.44
N LYS A 68 4.39 37.74 -16.13
CA LYS A 68 4.80 39.12 -16.36
C LYS A 68 5.14 39.89 -15.07
N LYS A 69 4.30 39.75 -14.04
CA LYS A 69 4.50 40.35 -12.70
C LYS A 69 5.84 39.91 -12.08
N SER A 70 6.16 38.63 -12.15
CA SER A 70 7.41 38.10 -11.59
C SER A 70 8.64 38.47 -12.42
N MET A 71 8.52 38.56 -13.75
CA MET A 71 9.61 39.02 -14.63
C MET A 71 9.96 40.48 -14.35
N GLU A 72 8.97 41.30 -14.04
CA GLU A 72 9.18 42.73 -13.71
C GLU A 72 9.96 42.89 -12.42
N VAL A 73 9.64 42.14 -11.38
CA VAL A 73 10.40 42.10 -10.12
C VAL A 73 11.86 41.72 -10.36
N ILE A 74 12.13 40.67 -11.14
CA ILE A 74 13.50 40.21 -11.41
C ILE A 74 14.30 41.25 -12.18
N ARG A 75 13.73 41.85 -13.23
CA ARG A 75 14.39 42.88 -14.01
C ARG A 75 14.68 44.14 -13.21
N GLN A 76 13.76 44.52 -12.32
CA GLN A 76 13.97 45.67 -11.44
C GLN A 76 15.04 45.35 -10.39
N ALA A 77 14.99 44.18 -9.78
CA ALA A 77 15.97 43.72 -8.80
C ALA A 77 17.40 43.69 -9.39
N GLU A 78 17.55 43.20 -10.63
CA GLU A 78 18.85 43.21 -11.34
C GLU A 78 19.38 44.63 -11.57
N LYS A 79 18.52 45.54 -12.08
CA LYS A 79 18.92 46.93 -12.37
C LYS A 79 19.32 47.72 -11.13
N GLU A 80 18.61 47.52 -10.04
CA GLU A 80 18.80 48.28 -8.80
C GLU A 80 19.71 47.55 -7.79
N ASN A 81 20.18 46.36 -8.13
CA ASN A 81 20.93 45.44 -7.24
C ASN A 81 20.25 45.27 -5.86
N LYS A 82 18.93 45.08 -5.88
CA LYS A 82 18.08 44.95 -4.69
C LYS A 82 17.60 43.52 -4.46
N CYS A 83 17.41 43.18 -3.20
CA CYS A 83 16.83 41.91 -2.80
C CYS A 83 15.30 41.91 -2.94
N PHE A 84 14.69 40.70 -3.10
CA PHE A 84 13.25 40.50 -3.08
C PHE A 84 12.93 39.17 -2.37
N GLY A 85 11.67 38.99 -1.99
CA GLY A 85 11.20 37.76 -1.32
C GLY A 85 10.69 36.71 -2.30
N VAL A 86 11.00 35.46 -2.04
CA VAL A 86 10.38 34.35 -2.74
C VAL A 86 9.61 33.50 -1.74
N VAL A 87 8.38 33.12 -2.09
CA VAL A 87 7.48 32.32 -1.25
C VAL A 87 6.85 31.24 -2.10
N ALA A 88 6.77 30.03 -1.58
CA ALA A 88 6.13 28.94 -2.30
C ALA A 88 4.60 29.06 -2.26
N GLN A 89 3.94 28.64 -3.35
CA GLN A 89 2.50 28.52 -3.42
C GLN A 89 2.05 27.18 -2.82
N ARG A 90 0.87 27.17 -2.17
CA ARG A 90 0.23 25.95 -1.67
C ARG A 90 -0.28 25.09 -2.83
N GLU A 91 -0.92 25.73 -3.81
CA GLU A 91 -1.41 25.07 -5.02
C GLU A 91 -0.75 25.66 -6.27
N ALA A 92 -0.04 24.82 -7.02
CA ALA A 92 0.69 25.25 -8.22
C ALA A 92 -0.23 25.76 -9.36
N LYS A 93 -1.53 25.42 -9.34
CA LYS A 93 -2.52 25.77 -10.37
C LYS A 93 -3.01 27.23 -10.28
N VAL A 94 -2.86 27.89 -9.14
CA VAL A 94 -3.34 29.25 -8.94
C VAL A 94 -2.46 30.21 -9.74
N GLU A 95 -3.06 30.99 -10.64
CA GLU A 95 -2.30 31.94 -11.48
C GLU A 95 -1.97 33.23 -10.74
N ASP A 96 -2.94 33.82 -10.05
CA ASP A 96 -2.79 35.04 -9.25
C ASP A 96 -2.99 34.75 -7.77
N PRO A 97 -1.96 34.30 -7.04
CA PRO A 97 -2.08 33.89 -5.66
C PRO A 97 -2.33 35.07 -4.70
N THR A 98 -3.23 34.85 -3.75
CA THR A 98 -3.49 35.71 -2.60
C THR A 98 -2.63 35.27 -1.41
N LEU A 99 -2.68 36.03 -0.30
CA LEU A 99 -1.94 35.65 0.92
C LEU A 99 -2.27 34.25 1.45
N GLN A 100 -3.52 33.79 1.26
CA GLN A 100 -3.96 32.47 1.72
C GLN A 100 -3.39 31.33 0.85
N ASP A 101 -3.07 31.62 -0.40
CA ASP A 101 -2.50 30.66 -1.35
C ASP A 101 -0.98 30.53 -1.20
N LEU A 102 -0.35 31.34 -0.34
CA LEU A 102 1.08 31.35 -0.10
C LEU A 102 1.42 30.68 1.24
N TYR A 103 2.62 30.11 1.32
CA TYR A 103 3.18 29.72 2.60
C TYR A 103 3.68 30.97 3.35
N PRO A 104 3.57 31.01 4.68
CA PRO A 104 3.92 32.21 5.45
C PRO A 104 5.42 32.49 5.49
N ILE A 105 6.26 31.46 5.37
CA ILE A 105 7.72 31.60 5.45
C ILE A 105 8.34 31.43 4.06
N GLY A 106 9.16 32.38 3.68
CA GLY A 106 9.92 32.43 2.45
C GLY A 106 11.38 32.78 2.68
N THR A 107 12.09 33.04 1.58
CA THR A 107 13.52 33.44 1.59
C THR A 107 13.72 34.73 0.80
N ILE A 108 14.46 35.66 1.39
CA ILE A 108 14.96 36.85 0.70
C ILE A 108 16.09 36.38 -0.22
N VAL A 109 16.02 36.78 -1.48
CA VAL A 109 16.95 36.35 -2.52
C VAL A 109 17.52 37.53 -3.27
N GLU A 110 18.69 37.34 -3.88
CA GLU A 110 19.30 38.22 -4.84
C GLU A 110 19.48 37.51 -6.19
N VAL A 111 19.48 38.27 -7.26
CA VAL A 111 19.70 37.73 -8.61
C VAL A 111 21.20 37.63 -8.87
N THR A 112 21.66 36.45 -9.22
CA THR A 112 23.06 36.20 -9.59
C THR A 112 23.25 36.28 -11.10
N GLN A 113 22.30 35.74 -11.87
CA GLN A 113 22.38 35.72 -13.33
C GLN A 113 20.97 35.61 -13.92
N ILE A 114 20.77 36.28 -15.05
CA ILE A 114 19.54 36.19 -15.86
C ILE A 114 19.90 35.72 -17.28
N ILE A 115 19.06 34.81 -17.83
CA ILE A 115 19.15 34.34 -19.19
C ILE A 115 17.77 34.48 -19.81
N GLU A 116 17.62 35.24 -20.86
CA GLU A 116 16.39 35.34 -21.65
C GLU A 116 16.28 34.14 -22.59
N LEU A 117 15.19 33.39 -22.50
CA LEU A 117 14.95 32.26 -23.37
C LEU A 117 14.23 32.69 -24.66
N PRO A 118 14.44 31.97 -25.79
CA PRO A 118 13.75 32.24 -27.04
C PRO A 118 12.22 32.18 -26.97
N THR A 119 11.67 31.54 -25.90
CA THR A 119 10.24 31.47 -25.61
C THR A 119 9.66 32.75 -25.02
N GLY A 120 10.50 33.72 -24.67
CA GLY A 120 10.09 34.96 -23.99
C GLY A 120 9.98 34.84 -22.47
N GLU A 121 10.36 33.67 -21.91
CA GLU A 121 10.48 33.42 -20.46
C GLU A 121 11.87 33.83 -19.97
N LEU A 122 12.00 34.17 -18.68
CA LEU A 122 13.26 34.41 -18.01
C LEU A 122 13.72 33.19 -17.20
N SER A 123 14.95 32.77 -17.45
CA SER A 123 15.65 31.85 -16.53
C SER A 123 16.57 32.69 -15.64
N ALA A 124 16.33 32.67 -14.34
CA ALA A 124 17.12 33.41 -13.36
C ALA A 124 17.76 32.48 -12.34
N ILE A 125 19.04 32.71 -12.03
CA ILE A 125 19.70 32.03 -10.92
C ILE A 125 19.61 32.95 -9.71
N LEU A 126 18.92 32.47 -8.66
CA LEU A 126 18.70 33.22 -7.43
C LEU A 126 19.59 32.66 -6.32
N ARG A 127 20.17 33.53 -5.51
CA ARG A 127 20.89 33.18 -4.29
C ARG A 127 20.01 33.47 -3.08
N GLY A 128 19.74 32.48 -2.24
CA GLY A 128 19.05 32.67 -0.96
C GLY A 128 19.94 33.41 0.04
N ARG A 129 19.37 34.40 0.72
CA ARG A 129 20.10 35.18 1.75
C ARG A 129 19.58 34.92 3.16
N GLN A 130 18.34 35.25 3.43
CA GLN A 130 17.77 35.16 4.77
C GLN A 130 16.31 34.73 4.73
N ARG A 131 15.86 33.98 5.74
CA ARG A 131 14.43 33.61 5.89
C ARG A 131 13.62 34.81 6.36
N PHE A 132 12.37 34.85 5.93
CA PHE A 132 11.42 35.86 6.41
C PHE A 132 10.02 35.27 6.53
N GLU A 133 9.22 35.89 7.39
CA GLU A 133 7.80 35.63 7.50
C GLU A 133 7.01 36.76 6.83
N LEU A 134 6.18 36.39 5.86
CA LEU A 134 5.26 37.29 5.18
C LEU A 134 4.04 37.52 6.07
N LYS A 135 3.80 38.79 6.49
CA LYS A 135 2.70 39.16 7.37
C LYS A 135 1.44 39.56 6.62
N GLU A 136 1.57 40.42 5.63
CA GLU A 136 0.46 40.91 4.79
C GLU A 136 0.96 41.31 3.42
N LEU A 137 0.08 41.30 2.42
CA LEU A 137 0.33 41.81 1.10
C LEU A 137 -0.21 43.24 1.05
N THR A 138 0.65 44.24 0.76
CA THR A 138 0.30 45.62 0.69
C THR A 138 -0.13 46.02 -0.71
N GLN A 139 0.37 45.34 -1.74
CA GLN A 139 0.09 45.59 -3.13
C GLN A 139 0.06 44.31 -3.93
N THR A 140 -0.83 44.24 -4.94
CA THR A 140 -0.95 43.07 -5.84
C THR A 140 -0.67 43.39 -7.31
N ASP A 141 -0.64 44.69 -7.67
CA ASP A 141 -0.39 45.17 -9.03
C ASP A 141 0.53 46.42 -8.99
N PRO A 142 1.59 46.56 -9.83
CA PRO A 142 1.97 45.68 -10.94
C PRO A 142 2.62 44.35 -10.53
N TYR A 143 3.07 44.17 -9.30
CA TYR A 143 3.57 42.95 -8.70
C TYR A 143 3.25 42.93 -7.21
N LEU A 144 3.45 41.77 -6.59
CA LEU A 144 3.16 41.58 -5.16
C LEU A 144 4.20 42.33 -4.31
N MET A 145 3.72 43.10 -3.34
CA MET A 145 4.52 43.73 -2.28
C MET A 145 3.96 43.32 -0.94
N GLY A 146 4.79 43.21 0.06
CA GLY A 146 4.31 42.81 1.39
C GLY A 146 5.19 43.23 2.55
N HIS A 147 4.54 43.41 3.71
CA HIS A 147 5.22 43.56 5.00
C HIS A 147 5.73 42.20 5.49
N TYR A 148 6.92 42.20 6.00
CA TYR A 148 7.61 40.97 6.42
C TYR A 148 8.38 41.19 7.72
N THR A 149 8.74 40.06 8.35
CA THR A 149 9.64 40.04 9.49
C THR A 149 10.78 39.08 9.18
N THR A 150 12.02 39.52 9.32
CA THR A 150 13.17 38.63 9.12
C THR A 150 13.24 37.56 10.23
N LEU A 151 13.58 36.34 9.87
CA LEU A 151 13.78 35.25 10.81
C LEU A 151 15.28 34.96 10.91
N PRO A 152 15.86 34.99 12.13
CA PRO A 152 17.26 34.60 12.31
C PRO A 152 17.43 33.09 12.10
N GLU A 153 18.60 32.68 11.67
CA GLU A 153 18.98 31.25 11.66
C GLU A 153 19.72 30.91 12.97
N GLU A 154 19.01 30.27 13.87
CA GLU A 154 19.61 29.73 15.09
C GLU A 154 20.21 28.35 14.81
N GLU A 155 21.48 28.14 15.15
CA GLU A 155 22.19 26.92 14.76
C GLU A 155 21.65 25.68 15.48
N ARG A 156 21.59 25.67 16.79
CA ARG A 156 21.42 24.44 17.58
C ARG A 156 20.31 24.46 18.65
N GLY A 157 19.82 25.63 19.08
CA GLY A 157 18.90 25.72 20.21
C GLY A 157 19.50 25.12 21.50
N GLU A 158 18.81 24.20 22.14
CA GLU A 158 19.25 23.51 23.34
C GLU A 158 20.16 22.30 23.11
N THR A 159 20.45 21.91 21.86
CA THR A 159 21.26 20.73 21.49
C THR A 159 22.74 20.93 21.82
N SER A 160 23.42 19.90 22.26
CA SER A 160 24.86 19.97 22.57
C SER A 160 25.72 20.14 21.32
N ASP A 161 26.87 20.81 21.44
CA ASP A 161 27.79 21.02 20.32
C ASP A 161 28.20 19.73 19.61
N LYS A 162 28.47 18.67 20.41
CA LYS A 162 28.88 17.38 19.87
C LYS A 162 27.79 16.68 19.06
N GLU A 163 26.54 16.78 19.50
CA GLU A 163 25.39 16.19 18.80
C GLU A 163 25.11 16.93 17.50
N TYR A 164 25.19 18.27 17.53
CA TYR A 164 25.02 19.08 16.32
C TYR A 164 26.14 18.80 15.29
N GLU A 165 27.39 18.71 15.73
CA GLU A 165 28.52 18.36 14.85
C GLU A 165 28.37 16.96 14.25
N ALA A 166 27.96 15.99 15.03
CA ALA A 166 27.70 14.62 14.56
C ALA A 166 26.56 14.60 13.52
N LEU A 167 25.49 15.34 13.76
CA LEU A 167 24.38 15.47 12.81
C LEU A 167 24.82 16.08 11.48
N VAL A 168 25.57 17.20 11.52
CA VAL A 168 26.08 17.85 10.31
C VAL A 168 27.03 16.95 9.52
N SER A 169 27.94 16.25 10.21
CA SER A 169 28.83 15.27 9.56
C SER A 169 28.03 14.15 8.88
N LEU A 170 27.03 13.61 9.55
CA LEU A 170 26.19 12.56 8.98
C LEU A 170 25.39 13.06 7.77
N ILE A 171 24.84 14.27 7.82
CA ILE A 171 24.15 14.89 6.68
C ILE A 171 25.10 15.08 5.51
N HIS A 172 26.33 15.55 5.77
CA HIS A 172 27.34 15.74 4.74
C HIS A 172 27.71 14.44 4.03
N ASP A 173 27.95 13.37 4.80
CA ASP A 173 28.27 12.03 4.26
C ASP A 173 27.11 11.48 3.42
N ARG A 174 25.88 11.63 3.91
CA ARG A 174 24.68 11.17 3.17
C ARG A 174 24.41 12.02 1.93
N LEU A 175 24.62 13.32 1.98
CA LEU A 175 24.53 14.18 0.81
C LEU A 175 25.51 13.77 -0.29
N ILE A 176 26.78 13.52 0.07
CA ILE A 176 27.80 13.02 -0.85
C ILE A 176 27.35 11.69 -1.46
N GLN A 177 26.90 10.75 -0.64
CA GLN A 177 26.42 9.45 -1.09
C GLN A 177 25.25 9.57 -2.07
N LEU A 178 24.29 10.46 -1.80
CA LEU A 178 23.16 10.71 -2.68
C LEU A 178 23.60 11.31 -4.02
N LEU A 179 24.48 12.32 -3.99
CA LEU A 179 24.96 12.97 -5.20
C LEU A 179 25.81 12.07 -6.09
N GLU A 180 26.61 11.17 -5.50
CA GLU A 180 27.35 10.13 -6.25
C GLU A 180 26.40 9.19 -7.02
N LYS A 181 25.21 8.92 -6.45
CA LYS A 181 24.19 8.09 -7.08
C LYS A 181 23.37 8.84 -8.15
N LEU A 182 23.01 10.09 -7.88
CA LEU A 182 22.19 10.89 -8.79
C LEU A 182 22.98 11.39 -10.03
N ALA A 183 24.28 11.61 -9.87
CA ALA A 183 25.14 12.16 -10.94
C ALA A 183 26.42 11.33 -11.14
N PRO A 184 26.33 10.06 -11.56
CA PRO A 184 27.50 9.19 -11.72
C PRO A 184 28.51 9.66 -12.78
N GLY A 185 28.16 10.64 -13.61
CA GLY A 185 29.01 11.26 -14.63
C GLY A 185 29.47 12.68 -14.30
N ALA A 186 29.29 13.16 -13.08
CA ALA A 186 29.72 14.49 -12.68
C ALA A 186 31.25 14.65 -12.75
N PRO A 187 31.78 15.83 -13.18
CA PRO A 187 33.22 16.10 -13.16
C PRO A 187 33.84 15.86 -11.79
N ALA A 188 35.03 15.28 -11.73
CA ALA A 188 35.71 14.97 -10.46
C ALA A 188 35.84 16.19 -9.53
N GLY A 189 36.10 17.38 -10.07
CA GLY A 189 36.17 18.63 -9.29
C GLY A 189 34.87 19.06 -8.61
N PHE A 190 33.71 18.60 -9.10
CA PHE A 190 32.41 18.90 -8.48
C PHE A 190 32.28 18.20 -7.11
N MET A 191 32.58 16.92 -7.06
CA MET A 191 32.51 16.18 -5.80
C MET A 191 33.56 16.65 -4.79
N ASP A 192 34.75 17.02 -5.26
CA ASP A 192 35.79 17.57 -4.38
C ASP A 192 35.39 18.91 -3.76
N THR A 193 34.65 19.74 -4.50
CA THR A 193 34.09 21.00 -3.96
C THR A 193 33.11 20.72 -2.84
N ILE A 194 32.20 19.75 -3.02
CA ILE A 194 31.21 19.40 -1.98
C ILE A 194 31.90 18.83 -0.74
N LYS A 195 32.88 17.93 -0.91
CA LYS A 195 33.67 17.37 0.19
C LYS A 195 34.46 18.43 0.96
N GLY A 196 34.82 19.55 0.30
CA GLY A 196 35.53 20.67 0.90
C GLY A 196 34.69 21.63 1.72
N ILE A 197 33.36 21.54 1.70
CA ILE A 197 32.48 22.48 2.40
C ILE A 197 32.59 22.28 3.92
N LYS A 198 32.90 23.36 4.65
CA LYS A 198 33.05 23.34 6.12
C LYS A 198 31.92 24.07 6.85
N ASN A 199 31.24 24.98 6.17
CA ASN A 199 30.14 25.74 6.78
C ASN A 199 28.95 24.83 7.09
N LYS A 200 28.65 24.67 8.38
CA LYS A 200 27.61 23.76 8.90
C LYS A 200 26.20 24.15 8.42
N ALA A 201 25.87 25.44 8.45
CA ALA A 201 24.58 25.95 7.98
C ALA A 201 24.38 25.72 6.48
N TYR A 202 25.45 25.94 5.71
CA TYR A 202 25.41 25.72 4.26
C TYR A 202 25.19 24.24 3.90
N ILE A 203 25.86 23.32 4.62
CA ILE A 203 25.66 21.88 4.41
C ILE A 203 24.19 21.47 4.58
N ILE A 204 23.56 21.92 5.67
CA ILE A 204 22.15 21.62 5.95
C ILE A 204 21.24 22.24 4.89
N ASN A 205 21.47 23.50 4.53
CA ASN A 205 20.64 24.21 3.54
C ASN A 205 20.83 23.63 2.13
N LEU A 206 22.06 23.24 1.76
CA LEU A 206 22.32 22.56 0.50
C LEU A 206 21.63 21.19 0.46
N ALA A 207 21.73 20.41 1.52
CA ALA A 207 21.02 19.14 1.62
C ALA A 207 19.50 19.31 1.52
N SER A 208 18.95 20.37 2.17
CA SER A 208 17.53 20.73 2.07
C SER A 208 17.09 21.05 0.64
N SER A 209 17.98 21.61 -0.17
CA SER A 209 17.68 21.96 -1.56
C SER A 209 17.79 20.77 -2.52
N VAL A 210 18.66 19.80 -2.21
CA VAL A 210 18.94 18.63 -3.06
C VAL A 210 17.89 17.53 -2.86
N VAL A 211 17.40 17.36 -1.64
CA VAL A 211 16.42 16.31 -1.33
C VAL A 211 15.12 16.54 -2.13
N ASP A 212 14.74 15.53 -2.91
CA ASP A 212 13.51 15.58 -3.71
C ASP A 212 12.34 15.07 -2.89
N VAL A 213 11.57 16.01 -2.36
CA VAL A 213 10.38 15.77 -1.54
C VAL A 213 9.28 16.75 -1.94
N PRO A 214 8.00 16.43 -1.68
CA PRO A 214 6.88 17.35 -1.94
C PRO A 214 7.09 18.74 -1.30
N ILE A 215 6.44 19.75 -1.88
CA ILE A 215 6.62 21.16 -1.44
C ILE A 215 6.25 21.36 0.03
N GLU A 216 5.28 20.63 0.52
CA GLU A 216 4.85 20.63 1.92
C GLU A 216 6.02 20.27 2.86
N ARG A 217 6.74 19.22 2.51
CA ARG A 217 7.92 18.76 3.25
C ARG A 217 9.09 19.74 3.14
N ARG A 218 9.32 20.34 1.96
CA ARG A 218 10.33 21.38 1.79
C ARG A 218 10.02 22.62 2.64
N GLN A 219 8.74 22.95 2.79
CA GLN A 219 8.31 24.02 3.69
C GLN A 219 8.52 23.66 5.16
N GLU A 220 8.30 22.43 5.59
CA GLU A 220 8.65 22.00 6.95
C GLU A 220 10.14 22.21 7.24
N PHE A 221 11.03 21.95 6.26
CA PHE A 221 12.45 22.23 6.40
C PHE A 221 12.71 23.74 6.56
N LEU A 222 12.04 24.57 5.78
CA LEU A 222 12.23 26.01 5.82
C LEU A 222 11.66 26.66 7.09
N VAL A 223 10.56 26.11 7.62
CA VAL A 223 9.87 26.59 8.83
C VAL A 223 10.64 26.24 10.11
N ALA A 224 11.44 25.16 10.12
CA ALA A 224 12.16 24.72 11.31
C ALA A 224 12.90 25.85 12.02
N ASP A 225 12.69 25.99 13.34
CA ASP A 225 13.19 27.11 14.13
C ASP A 225 14.73 27.15 14.18
N THR A 226 15.34 25.96 14.31
CA THR A 226 16.81 25.82 14.36
C THR A 226 17.34 24.98 13.21
N LEU A 227 18.61 25.22 12.85
CA LEU A 227 19.31 24.38 11.86
C LEU A 227 19.44 22.93 12.30
N ASN A 228 19.52 22.67 13.60
CA ASN A 228 19.50 21.31 14.13
C ASN A 228 18.19 20.59 13.83
N GLN A 229 17.04 21.20 14.08
CA GLN A 229 15.73 20.62 13.75
C GLN A 229 15.58 20.40 12.25
N ARG A 230 15.98 21.40 11.43
CA ARG A 230 16.02 21.25 9.97
C ARG A 230 16.89 20.09 9.55
N GLY A 231 18.08 19.94 10.15
CA GLY A 231 19.01 18.85 9.86
C GLY A 231 18.42 17.48 10.11
N VAL A 232 17.69 17.27 11.21
CA VAL A 232 17.01 16.01 11.53
C VAL A 232 15.95 15.66 10.47
N LEU A 233 15.15 16.65 10.06
CA LEU A 233 14.12 16.45 9.03
C LEU A 233 14.76 16.10 7.67
N VAL A 234 15.82 16.83 7.29
CA VAL A 234 16.54 16.59 6.03
C VAL A 234 17.26 15.26 6.01
N LEU A 235 17.85 14.83 7.12
CA LEU A 235 18.49 13.53 7.24
C LEU A 235 17.53 12.37 6.97
N SER A 236 16.28 12.48 7.46
CA SER A 236 15.23 11.52 7.16
C SER A 236 14.91 11.47 5.66
N GLY A 237 14.85 12.63 4.99
CA GLY A 237 14.63 12.70 3.54
C GLY A 237 15.78 12.09 2.73
N LEU A 238 17.04 12.41 3.10
CA LEU A 238 18.24 11.85 2.47
C LEU A 238 18.26 10.31 2.58
N HIS A 239 17.90 9.78 3.75
CA HIS A 239 17.89 8.32 3.97
C HIS A 239 16.89 7.62 3.06
N GLY A 240 15.67 8.14 2.98
CA GLY A 240 14.62 7.58 2.11
C GLY A 240 15.02 7.58 0.63
N GLN A 241 15.63 8.67 0.14
CA GLN A 241 16.08 8.76 -1.25
C GLN A 241 17.26 7.84 -1.58
N ILE A 242 18.18 7.65 -0.64
CA ILE A 242 19.29 6.72 -0.83
C ILE A 242 18.78 5.29 -0.93
N GLU A 243 17.83 4.90 -0.07
CA GLU A 243 17.19 3.58 -0.13
C GLU A 243 16.45 3.36 -1.46
N GLU A 244 15.70 4.37 -1.92
CA GLU A 244 15.01 4.31 -3.21
C GLU A 244 15.99 4.15 -4.39
N ALA A 245 17.10 4.89 -4.37
CA ALA A 245 18.16 4.79 -5.37
C ALA A 245 18.82 3.41 -5.35
N ASP A 246 19.06 2.83 -4.16
CA ASP A 246 19.60 1.48 -4.03
C ASP A 246 18.69 0.40 -4.58
N ILE A 247 17.40 0.49 -4.31
CA ILE A 247 16.39 -0.42 -4.87
C ILE A 247 16.35 -0.31 -6.39
N ARG A 248 16.38 0.91 -6.93
CA ARG A 248 16.40 1.17 -8.38
C ARG A 248 17.64 0.56 -9.04
N ASP A 249 18.82 0.75 -8.43
CA ASP A 249 20.07 0.18 -8.93
C ASP A 249 20.08 -1.36 -8.87
N GLU A 250 19.50 -1.95 -7.82
CA GLU A 250 19.37 -3.41 -7.73
C GLU A 250 18.45 -3.97 -8.83
N ILE A 251 17.33 -3.31 -9.09
CA ILE A 251 16.41 -3.67 -10.17
C ILE A 251 17.13 -3.56 -11.53
N LEU A 252 17.81 -2.44 -11.78
CA LEU A 252 18.55 -2.23 -13.02
C LEU A 252 19.68 -3.25 -13.22
N ARG A 253 20.41 -3.63 -12.15
CA ARG A 253 21.43 -4.67 -12.21
C ARG A 253 20.85 -6.05 -12.50
N LYS A 254 19.70 -6.39 -11.88
CA LYS A 254 18.99 -7.64 -12.15
C LYS A 254 18.52 -7.69 -13.61
N THR A 255 17.88 -6.62 -14.09
CA THR A 255 17.41 -6.52 -15.48
C THR A 255 18.57 -6.57 -16.48
N ARG A 256 19.70 -5.88 -16.19
CA ARG A 256 20.88 -5.90 -17.04
C ARG A 256 21.53 -7.28 -17.07
N LYS A 257 21.61 -7.97 -15.92
CA LYS A 257 22.12 -9.33 -15.83
C LYS A 257 21.27 -10.33 -16.59
N GLU A 258 19.95 -10.17 -16.54
CA GLU A 258 18.98 -10.98 -17.30
C GLU A 258 19.09 -10.68 -18.81
N MET A 259 19.23 -9.41 -19.20
CA MET A 259 19.48 -9.02 -20.58
C MET A 259 20.83 -9.52 -21.11
N ASP A 260 21.90 -9.40 -20.32
CA ASP A 260 23.23 -9.90 -20.72
C ASP A 260 23.21 -11.43 -20.86
N GLN A 261 22.46 -12.12 -19.98
CA GLN A 261 22.28 -13.57 -20.09
C GLN A 261 21.47 -13.95 -21.33
N GLN A 262 20.40 -13.25 -21.63
CA GLN A 262 19.63 -13.43 -22.87
C GLN A 262 20.45 -13.07 -24.12
N GLN A 263 21.22 -11.98 -24.09
CA GLN A 263 22.12 -11.64 -25.20
C GLN A 263 23.23 -12.69 -25.39
N ARG A 264 23.77 -13.24 -24.31
CA ARG A 264 24.78 -14.30 -24.38
C ARG A 264 24.22 -15.61 -24.90
N GLU A 265 22.99 -15.97 -24.46
CA GLU A 265 22.28 -17.13 -25.02
C GLU A 265 21.92 -16.90 -26.50
N TYR A 266 21.49 -15.72 -26.86
CA TYR A 266 21.24 -15.33 -28.24
C TYR A 266 22.54 -15.38 -29.09
N PHE A 267 23.63 -14.86 -28.57
CA PHE A 267 24.93 -14.88 -29.28
C PHE A 267 25.48 -16.31 -29.42
N LEU A 268 25.34 -17.14 -28.40
CA LEU A 268 25.69 -18.56 -28.46
C LEU A 268 24.80 -19.34 -29.44
N GLN A 269 23.50 -19.04 -29.48
CA GLN A 269 22.59 -19.58 -30.47
C GLN A 269 22.94 -19.13 -31.87
N GLN A 270 23.34 -17.86 -32.03
CA GLN A 270 23.78 -17.34 -33.31
C GLN A 270 25.11 -17.95 -33.76
N GLN A 271 26.07 -18.14 -32.87
CA GLN A 271 27.31 -18.88 -33.17
C GLN A 271 27.02 -20.36 -33.54
N MET A 272 26.17 -21.04 -32.78
CA MET A 272 25.73 -22.39 -33.13
C MET A 272 25.06 -22.41 -34.55
N ARG A 273 24.29 -21.41 -34.85
CA ARG A 273 23.60 -21.25 -36.12
C ARG A 273 24.61 -21.02 -37.28
N THR A 274 25.60 -20.14 -37.09
CA THR A 274 26.66 -19.92 -38.09
C THR A 274 27.50 -21.18 -38.30
N ILE A 275 27.78 -21.93 -37.23
CA ILE A 275 28.48 -23.23 -37.34
C ILE A 275 27.60 -24.27 -38.07
N GLN A 276 26.29 -24.27 -37.84
CA GLN A 276 25.34 -25.13 -38.53
C GLN A 276 25.18 -24.75 -40.05
N GLU A 277 25.23 -23.43 -40.37
CA GLU A 277 25.22 -22.92 -41.72
C GLU A 277 26.51 -23.29 -42.48
N GLU A 278 27.70 -23.23 -41.81
CA GLU A 278 29.00 -23.67 -42.37
C GLU A 278 29.06 -25.18 -42.53
N LEU A 279 28.33 -25.97 -41.73
CA LEU A 279 28.23 -27.41 -41.86
C LEU A 279 27.21 -27.90 -42.92
N GLY A 280 26.55 -27.00 -43.65
CA GLY A 280 25.72 -27.33 -44.79
C GLY A 280 24.30 -27.82 -44.49
N THR A 281 23.73 -27.43 -43.34
CA THR A 281 22.37 -27.82 -42.93
C THR A 281 21.30 -26.83 -43.41
N ASN A 282 21.18 -26.63 -44.74
CA ASN A 282 20.07 -25.85 -45.34
C ASN A 282 18.71 -26.58 -45.24
N ASN A 283 18.67 -27.82 -44.69
CA ASN A 283 17.45 -28.59 -44.56
C ASN A 283 16.62 -28.23 -43.33
N ASN A 284 17.17 -27.55 -42.31
CA ASN A 284 16.43 -27.32 -41.04
C ASN A 284 15.21 -26.39 -41.20
N ASN A 285 15.28 -25.38 -42.07
CA ASN A 285 14.14 -24.44 -42.22
C ASN A 285 12.96 -25.05 -42.98
N GLU A 286 13.23 -25.91 -43.96
CA GLU A 286 12.18 -26.66 -44.69
C GLU A 286 11.58 -27.73 -43.77
N GLU A 287 12.38 -28.39 -42.96
CA GLU A 287 11.92 -29.34 -41.93
C GLU A 287 11.04 -28.69 -40.89
N GLU A 288 11.39 -27.48 -40.39
CA GLU A 288 10.63 -26.72 -39.42
C GLU A 288 9.26 -26.27 -39.97
N LEU A 289 9.22 -25.82 -41.24
CA LEU A 289 7.97 -25.47 -41.91
C LEU A 289 7.08 -26.70 -42.15
N GLU A 290 7.69 -27.83 -42.52
CA GLU A 290 6.97 -29.07 -42.69
C GLU A 290 6.43 -29.65 -41.36
N GLU A 291 7.19 -29.48 -40.26
CA GLU A 291 6.74 -29.82 -38.93
C GLU A 291 5.52 -28.96 -38.53
N LEU A 292 5.57 -27.64 -38.73
CA LEU A 292 4.46 -26.74 -38.47
C LEU A 292 3.23 -27.08 -39.29
N ARG A 293 3.42 -27.49 -40.57
CA ARG A 293 2.34 -27.95 -41.45
C ARG A 293 1.67 -29.20 -40.90
N LYS A 294 2.46 -30.24 -40.52
CA LYS A 294 1.94 -31.46 -39.90
C LYS A 294 1.24 -31.21 -38.57
N LEU A 295 1.80 -30.35 -37.74
CA LEU A 295 1.17 -29.94 -36.51
C LEU A 295 -0.16 -29.22 -36.76
N GLY A 296 -0.22 -28.31 -37.74
CA GLY A 296 -1.45 -27.63 -38.13
C GLY A 296 -2.54 -28.58 -38.66
N GLU A 297 -2.17 -29.60 -39.45
CA GLU A 297 -3.09 -30.63 -39.93
C GLU A 297 -3.66 -31.50 -38.80
N SER A 298 -2.91 -31.65 -37.71
CA SER A 298 -3.35 -32.41 -36.55
C SER A 298 -4.34 -31.68 -35.63
N LYS A 299 -4.51 -30.36 -35.82
CA LYS A 299 -5.35 -29.52 -34.94
C LYS A 299 -6.80 -29.50 -35.43
N THR A 300 -7.69 -29.49 -34.45
CA THR A 300 -9.12 -29.32 -34.65
C THR A 300 -9.47 -27.83 -34.39
N TRP A 301 -9.47 -27.05 -35.47
CA TRP A 301 -9.81 -25.63 -35.44
C TRP A 301 -10.92 -25.26 -36.41
N SER A 302 -11.49 -24.05 -36.22
CA SER A 302 -12.52 -23.54 -37.12
C SER A 302 -11.98 -23.31 -38.55
N LYS A 303 -12.87 -23.35 -39.57
CA LYS A 303 -12.48 -23.07 -40.94
C LYS A 303 -11.83 -21.72 -41.11
N SER A 304 -12.20 -20.71 -40.33
CA SER A 304 -11.61 -19.38 -40.36
C SER A 304 -10.15 -19.40 -39.88
N VAL A 305 -9.89 -20.04 -38.75
CA VAL A 305 -8.54 -20.17 -38.16
C VAL A 305 -7.64 -20.98 -39.08
N ALA A 306 -8.13 -22.10 -39.65
CA ALA A 306 -7.41 -22.92 -40.59
C ALA A 306 -6.99 -22.10 -41.85
N ALA A 307 -7.91 -21.30 -42.38
CA ALA A 307 -7.62 -20.48 -43.58
C ALA A 307 -6.57 -19.38 -43.26
N ILE A 308 -6.62 -18.77 -42.08
CA ILE A 308 -5.63 -17.78 -41.65
C ILE A 308 -4.27 -18.45 -41.47
N TYR A 309 -4.23 -19.59 -40.75
CA TYR A 309 -2.99 -20.34 -40.54
C TYR A 309 -2.32 -20.74 -41.86
N GLU A 310 -3.07 -21.30 -42.79
CA GLU A 310 -2.53 -21.71 -44.09
C GLU A 310 -2.04 -20.51 -44.93
N LYS A 311 -2.75 -19.38 -44.85
CA LYS A 311 -2.31 -18.13 -45.53
C LYS A 311 -0.99 -17.64 -44.95
N GLU A 312 -0.86 -17.64 -43.63
CA GLU A 312 0.36 -17.16 -42.94
C GLU A 312 1.52 -18.17 -43.11
N LEU A 313 1.22 -19.48 -43.20
CA LEU A 313 2.23 -20.51 -43.55
C LEU A 313 2.80 -20.30 -44.94
N ARG A 314 1.93 -20.09 -45.97
CA ARG A 314 2.35 -19.77 -47.34
C ARG A 314 3.13 -18.46 -47.41
N LYS A 315 2.88 -17.52 -46.49
CA LYS A 315 3.67 -16.29 -46.40
C LYS A 315 5.07 -16.59 -45.86
N ALA A 316 5.21 -17.44 -44.84
CA ALA A 316 6.48 -17.86 -44.28
C ALA A 316 7.36 -18.56 -45.35
N GLU A 317 6.76 -19.43 -46.19
CA GLU A 317 7.45 -20.13 -47.30
C GLU A 317 8.08 -19.17 -48.33
N ARG A 318 7.55 -17.94 -48.43
CA ARG A 318 8.05 -16.92 -49.40
C ARG A 318 9.06 -15.96 -48.80
N LEU A 319 9.21 -15.96 -47.51
CA LEU A 319 10.13 -15.08 -46.79
C LEU A 319 11.55 -15.64 -46.82
N ASN A 320 12.52 -14.75 -46.93
CA ASN A 320 13.92 -15.15 -46.79
C ASN A 320 14.19 -15.62 -45.35
N PRO A 321 14.66 -16.86 -45.14
CA PRO A 321 14.96 -17.38 -43.81
C PRO A 321 15.94 -16.55 -42.98
N GLN A 322 16.78 -15.74 -43.60
CA GLN A 322 17.72 -14.86 -42.94
C GLN A 322 17.13 -13.49 -42.58
N SER A 323 15.87 -13.21 -42.93
CA SER A 323 15.23 -11.94 -42.61
C SER A 323 14.67 -11.98 -41.16
N PRO A 324 14.70 -10.85 -40.41
CA PRO A 324 14.03 -10.75 -39.14
C PRO A 324 12.54 -11.08 -39.22
N ASP A 325 11.89 -10.74 -40.33
CA ASP A 325 10.47 -11.00 -40.56
C ASP A 325 10.14 -12.49 -40.59
N TYR A 326 11.08 -13.34 -41.05
CA TYR A 326 10.91 -14.80 -41.04
C TYR A 326 10.79 -15.33 -39.59
N SER A 327 11.69 -14.91 -38.72
CA SER A 327 11.65 -15.32 -37.29
C SER A 327 10.36 -14.88 -36.60
N ILE A 328 9.89 -13.67 -36.88
CA ILE A 328 8.62 -13.16 -36.34
C ILE A 328 7.44 -13.99 -36.87
N GLN A 329 7.47 -14.33 -38.17
CA GLN A 329 6.42 -15.12 -38.79
C GLN A 329 6.40 -16.58 -38.26
N MET A 330 7.56 -17.19 -38.08
CA MET A 330 7.68 -18.53 -37.48
C MET A 330 7.18 -18.56 -36.03
N GLN A 331 7.56 -17.57 -35.22
CA GLN A 331 7.07 -17.44 -33.83
C GLN A 331 5.55 -17.26 -33.79
N TYR A 332 4.98 -16.51 -34.71
CA TYR A 332 3.54 -16.34 -34.84
C TYR A 332 2.83 -17.65 -35.16
N LEU A 333 3.31 -18.41 -36.17
CA LEU A 333 2.78 -19.70 -36.57
C LEU A 333 2.86 -20.72 -35.43
N ARG A 334 3.99 -20.74 -34.70
CA ARG A 334 4.14 -21.58 -33.50
C ARG A 334 3.12 -21.22 -32.44
N THR A 335 2.92 -19.93 -32.18
CA THR A 335 1.93 -19.47 -31.17
C THR A 335 0.53 -19.95 -31.53
N ILE A 336 0.12 -19.89 -32.79
CA ILE A 336 -1.18 -20.38 -33.24
C ILE A 336 -1.32 -21.90 -33.05
N VAL A 337 -0.30 -22.67 -33.44
CA VAL A 337 -0.35 -24.14 -33.37
C VAL A 337 -0.28 -24.64 -31.93
N GLU A 338 0.45 -23.98 -31.08
CA GLU A 338 0.58 -24.38 -29.67
C GLU A 338 -0.68 -24.09 -28.83
N LEU A 339 -1.57 -23.23 -29.31
CA LEU A 339 -2.86 -23.01 -28.67
C LEU A 339 -3.72 -24.27 -28.66
N PRO A 340 -4.46 -24.51 -27.54
CA PRO A 340 -5.26 -25.71 -27.37
C PRO A 340 -6.64 -25.57 -28.05
N TRP A 341 -6.69 -25.32 -29.35
CA TRP A 341 -7.94 -25.20 -30.11
C TRP A 341 -8.87 -26.39 -29.90
N GLU A 342 -10.10 -26.15 -29.44
CA GLU A 342 -11.14 -27.15 -29.19
C GLU A 342 -10.66 -28.37 -28.36
N THR A 343 -9.59 -28.19 -27.59
CA THR A 343 -9.07 -29.22 -26.70
C THR A 343 -9.59 -28.98 -25.29
N TYR A 344 -10.53 -29.80 -24.84
CA TYR A 344 -11.21 -29.65 -23.57
C TYR A 344 -10.84 -30.77 -22.59
N SER A 345 -10.63 -30.43 -21.33
CA SER A 345 -10.63 -31.42 -20.24
C SER A 345 -12.08 -31.84 -19.97
N VAL A 346 -12.25 -33.11 -19.54
CA VAL A 346 -13.57 -33.62 -19.16
C VAL A 346 -13.94 -33.05 -17.79
N ASP A 347 -15.09 -32.43 -17.73
CA ASP A 347 -15.58 -31.80 -16.51
C ASP A 347 -16.14 -32.82 -15.54
N ASN A 348 -15.73 -32.74 -14.30
CA ASN A 348 -16.29 -33.51 -13.21
C ASN A 348 -17.18 -32.61 -12.34
N PHE A 349 -18.50 -32.81 -12.43
CA PHE A 349 -19.48 -32.08 -11.60
C PHE A 349 -20.02 -32.95 -10.46
N ASP A 350 -19.17 -33.78 -9.82
CA ASP A 350 -19.52 -34.45 -8.59
C ASP A 350 -19.41 -33.51 -7.39
N LEU A 351 -20.57 -33.01 -6.93
CA LEU A 351 -20.64 -32.02 -5.82
C LEU A 351 -20.15 -32.63 -4.49
N LYS A 352 -20.29 -33.94 -4.30
CA LYS A 352 -19.79 -34.63 -3.08
C LYS A 352 -18.26 -34.63 -3.08
N GLN A 353 -17.67 -35.05 -4.21
CA GLN A 353 -16.22 -34.99 -4.38
C GLN A 353 -15.68 -33.57 -4.27
N ALA A 354 -16.40 -32.59 -4.83
CA ALA A 354 -16.03 -31.16 -4.70
C ALA A 354 -16.02 -30.71 -3.24
N GLN A 355 -17.03 -31.13 -2.47
CA GLN A 355 -17.09 -30.84 -1.04
C GLN A 355 -15.93 -31.51 -0.29
N GLU A 356 -15.62 -32.76 -0.55
CA GLU A 356 -14.51 -33.48 0.08
C GLU A 356 -13.16 -32.81 -0.21
N ILE A 357 -12.93 -32.33 -1.44
CA ILE A 357 -11.71 -31.60 -1.82
C ILE A 357 -11.63 -30.27 -1.06
N LEU A 358 -12.73 -29.52 -1.02
CA LEU A 358 -12.77 -28.23 -0.31
C LEU A 358 -12.55 -28.41 1.19
N ASP A 359 -13.12 -29.45 1.79
CA ASP A 359 -12.97 -29.77 3.21
C ASP A 359 -11.56 -30.29 3.55
N ARG A 360 -10.95 -31.03 2.65
CA ARG A 360 -9.58 -31.52 2.79
C ARG A 360 -8.55 -30.41 2.69
N GLU A 361 -8.73 -29.44 1.78
CA GLU A 361 -7.74 -28.40 1.48
C GLU A 361 -7.94 -27.13 2.32
N HIS A 362 -9.14 -26.90 2.86
CA HIS A 362 -9.51 -25.68 3.58
C HIS A 362 -10.24 -26.00 4.87
N TYR A 363 -9.65 -25.64 5.99
CA TYR A 363 -10.31 -25.72 7.29
C TYR A 363 -11.28 -24.56 7.49
N GLY A 364 -12.48 -24.84 8.00
CA GLY A 364 -13.52 -23.80 8.21
C GLY A 364 -14.09 -23.28 6.88
N LEU A 365 -14.47 -22.01 6.84
CA LEU A 365 -15.01 -21.33 5.66
C LEU A 365 -16.32 -21.95 5.13
N GLU A 366 -17.15 -22.51 6.00
CA GLU A 366 -18.35 -23.28 5.64
C GLU A 366 -19.26 -22.52 4.65
N ARG A 367 -19.56 -21.23 4.92
CA ARG A 367 -20.37 -20.36 4.04
C ARG A 367 -19.74 -20.17 2.65
N VAL A 368 -18.41 -19.98 2.61
CA VAL A 368 -17.68 -19.82 1.35
C VAL A 368 -17.74 -21.09 0.52
N LYS A 369 -17.52 -22.25 1.16
CA LYS A 369 -17.63 -23.58 0.53
C LYS A 369 -19.05 -23.83 0.02
N GLU A 370 -20.06 -23.54 0.82
CA GLU A 370 -21.47 -23.69 0.44
C GLU A 370 -21.79 -22.85 -0.81
N ARG A 371 -21.39 -21.57 -0.84
CA ARG A 371 -21.57 -20.69 -2.01
C ARG A 371 -20.84 -21.20 -3.24
N ILE A 372 -19.63 -21.72 -3.09
CA ILE A 372 -18.89 -22.36 -4.19
C ILE A 372 -19.65 -23.59 -4.72
N LEU A 373 -20.14 -24.45 -3.83
CA LEU A 373 -20.90 -25.65 -4.22
C LEU A 373 -22.24 -25.30 -4.89
N GLU A 374 -22.94 -24.26 -4.40
CA GLU A 374 -24.14 -23.71 -5.05
C GLU A 374 -23.85 -23.24 -6.48
N HIS A 375 -22.76 -22.48 -6.66
CA HIS A 375 -22.33 -22.03 -7.98
C HIS A 375 -22.00 -23.19 -8.91
N LEU A 376 -21.23 -24.21 -8.43
CA LEU A 376 -20.93 -25.41 -9.21
C LEU A 376 -22.21 -26.20 -9.55
N ALA A 377 -23.19 -26.25 -8.65
CA ALA A 377 -24.49 -26.88 -8.91
C ALA A 377 -25.27 -26.16 -10.02
N VAL A 378 -25.25 -24.83 -10.03
CA VAL A 378 -25.86 -24.04 -11.10
C VAL A 378 -25.18 -24.32 -12.45
N LEU A 379 -23.84 -24.32 -12.49
CA LEU A 379 -23.08 -24.66 -13.70
C LEU A 379 -23.40 -26.07 -14.21
N LYS A 380 -23.52 -27.03 -13.31
CA LYS A 380 -23.91 -28.41 -13.64
C LYS A 380 -25.30 -28.47 -14.29
N LEU A 381 -26.28 -27.81 -13.71
CA LEU A 381 -27.66 -27.83 -14.18
C LEU A 381 -27.86 -27.06 -15.48
N LYS A 382 -27.15 -25.94 -15.63
CA LYS A 382 -27.25 -25.08 -16.80
C LYS A 382 -26.52 -25.65 -18.01
N GLY A 383 -25.44 -26.42 -17.79
CA GLY A 383 -24.65 -27.04 -18.84
C GLY A 383 -23.82 -26.04 -19.67
N ASP A 384 -23.78 -24.79 -19.25
CA ASP A 384 -22.93 -23.76 -19.84
C ASP A 384 -22.18 -22.97 -18.76
N MET A 385 -21.14 -22.21 -19.14
CA MET A 385 -20.32 -21.40 -18.20
C MET A 385 -20.81 -19.94 -18.10
N LYS A 386 -21.98 -19.64 -18.65
CA LYS A 386 -22.58 -18.29 -18.60
C LYS A 386 -23.18 -18.00 -17.23
N SER A 387 -22.34 -17.81 -16.24
CA SER A 387 -22.70 -17.43 -14.86
C SER A 387 -21.91 -16.21 -14.43
N PRO A 388 -22.37 -15.43 -13.44
CA PRO A 388 -21.55 -14.41 -12.83
C PRO A 388 -20.20 -14.97 -12.39
N ILE A 389 -19.17 -14.16 -12.47
CA ILE A 389 -17.81 -14.54 -12.12
C ILE A 389 -17.70 -14.57 -10.60
N LEU A 390 -17.18 -15.64 -10.03
CA LEU A 390 -16.91 -15.69 -8.59
C LEU A 390 -15.79 -14.73 -8.23
N CYS A 391 -16.04 -13.78 -7.34
CA CYS A 391 -15.03 -12.90 -6.78
C CYS A 391 -14.87 -13.19 -5.28
N LEU A 392 -13.75 -13.81 -4.92
CA LEU A 392 -13.37 -14.08 -3.54
C LEU A 392 -12.65 -12.85 -2.97
N TYR A 393 -13.29 -12.15 -2.04
CA TYR A 393 -12.68 -10.96 -1.45
C TYR A 393 -12.51 -11.08 0.06
N GLY A 394 -11.54 -10.35 0.61
CA GLY A 394 -11.24 -10.36 2.05
C GLY A 394 -9.77 -10.12 2.34
N PRO A 395 -9.35 -10.20 3.61
CA PRO A 395 -7.99 -9.87 4.01
C PRO A 395 -6.95 -10.80 3.35
N PRO A 396 -5.67 -10.35 3.29
CA PRO A 396 -4.61 -11.16 2.70
C PRO A 396 -4.33 -12.42 3.55
N GLY A 397 -3.96 -13.52 2.88
CA GLY A 397 -3.53 -14.75 3.54
C GLY A 397 -4.65 -15.67 4.06
N VAL A 398 -5.90 -15.43 3.67
CA VAL A 398 -7.06 -16.26 4.06
C VAL A 398 -7.34 -17.43 3.08
N GLY A 399 -6.50 -17.62 2.07
CA GLY A 399 -6.64 -18.76 1.17
C GLY A 399 -7.45 -18.52 -0.10
N LYS A 400 -7.77 -17.27 -0.48
CA LYS A 400 -8.57 -16.96 -1.69
C LYS A 400 -8.03 -17.63 -2.96
N THR A 401 -6.75 -17.50 -3.22
CA THR A 401 -6.09 -18.05 -4.40
C THR A 401 -6.03 -19.59 -4.36
N SER A 402 -5.91 -20.19 -3.18
CA SER A 402 -5.95 -21.66 -3.01
C SER A 402 -7.34 -22.22 -3.20
N LEU A 403 -8.41 -21.51 -2.80
CA LEU A 403 -9.80 -21.90 -3.10
C LEU A 403 -10.02 -22.03 -4.61
N GLY A 404 -9.50 -21.10 -5.41
CA GLY A 404 -9.57 -21.20 -6.88
C GLY A 404 -8.86 -22.44 -7.43
N ARG A 405 -7.75 -22.87 -6.80
CA ARG A 405 -7.07 -24.13 -7.17
C ARG A 405 -7.91 -25.35 -6.80
N SER A 406 -8.52 -25.37 -5.62
CA SER A 406 -9.37 -26.47 -5.20
C SER A 406 -10.64 -26.61 -6.06
N ILE A 407 -11.19 -25.49 -6.55
CA ILE A 407 -12.29 -25.49 -7.53
C ILE A 407 -11.81 -26.13 -8.85
N ALA A 408 -10.61 -25.79 -9.33
CA ALA A 408 -10.07 -26.38 -10.55
C ALA A 408 -9.84 -27.90 -10.39
N GLU A 409 -9.31 -28.32 -9.25
CA GLU A 409 -9.11 -29.73 -8.91
C GLU A 409 -10.46 -30.50 -8.86
N SER A 410 -11.48 -29.92 -8.24
CA SER A 410 -12.80 -30.54 -8.13
C SER A 410 -13.48 -30.75 -9.48
N LEU A 411 -13.28 -29.83 -10.43
CA LEU A 411 -13.78 -29.93 -11.78
C LEU A 411 -12.90 -30.76 -12.71
N GLY A 412 -11.72 -31.20 -12.28
CA GLY A 412 -10.76 -31.90 -13.14
C GLY A 412 -10.13 -31.02 -14.21
N ARG A 413 -10.20 -29.69 -14.05
CA ARG A 413 -9.68 -28.70 -14.99
C ARG A 413 -8.26 -28.26 -14.66
N LYS A 414 -7.54 -27.81 -15.67
CA LYS A 414 -6.24 -27.17 -15.48
C LYS A 414 -6.41 -25.83 -14.76
N TYR A 415 -5.53 -25.56 -13.81
CA TYR A 415 -5.48 -24.32 -13.03
C TYR A 415 -4.47 -23.37 -13.63
N VAL A 416 -4.86 -22.13 -13.83
CA VAL A 416 -3.98 -21.04 -14.27
C VAL A 416 -4.20 -19.82 -13.40
N ARG A 417 -3.11 -19.20 -12.92
CA ARG A 417 -3.14 -17.97 -12.15
C ARG A 417 -2.57 -16.84 -12.98
N ILE A 418 -3.31 -15.74 -13.07
CA ILE A 418 -2.89 -14.48 -13.69
C ILE A 418 -2.91 -13.40 -12.61
N SER A 419 -1.74 -12.88 -12.23
CA SER A 419 -1.67 -11.73 -11.33
C SER A 419 -1.93 -10.45 -12.10
N LEU A 420 -2.94 -9.69 -11.66
CA LEU A 420 -3.32 -8.39 -12.23
C LEU A 420 -2.67 -7.22 -11.48
N GLY A 421 -2.04 -7.47 -10.34
CA GLY A 421 -1.29 -6.45 -9.61
C GLY A 421 -0.09 -5.96 -10.42
N GLY A 422 -0.09 -4.65 -10.74
CA GLY A 422 0.97 -4.03 -11.55
C GLY A 422 0.73 -4.06 -13.07
N VAL A 423 -0.45 -4.49 -13.52
CA VAL A 423 -0.87 -4.35 -14.92
C VAL A 423 -1.38 -2.92 -15.12
N HIS A 424 -0.73 -2.20 -16.04
CA HIS A 424 -1.04 -0.79 -16.34
C HIS A 424 -1.43 -0.56 -17.80
N ASP A 425 -1.13 -1.54 -18.70
CA ASP A 425 -1.38 -1.44 -20.13
C ASP A 425 -2.39 -2.52 -20.55
N GLU A 426 -3.40 -2.12 -21.32
CA GLU A 426 -4.37 -3.06 -21.92
C GLU A 426 -3.70 -4.08 -22.84
N ALA A 427 -2.56 -3.72 -23.44
CA ALA A 427 -1.80 -4.60 -24.30
C ALA A 427 -1.23 -5.83 -23.54
N GLU A 428 -1.06 -5.76 -22.24
CA GLU A 428 -0.69 -6.94 -21.45
C GLU A 428 -1.81 -8.00 -21.45
N ILE A 429 -3.07 -7.60 -21.57
CA ILE A 429 -4.23 -8.49 -21.60
C ILE A 429 -4.55 -8.93 -23.04
N ARG A 430 -4.61 -7.96 -23.97
CA ARG A 430 -5.01 -8.16 -25.37
C ARG A 430 -3.85 -8.40 -26.34
N GLY A 431 -2.60 -8.37 -25.87
CA GLY A 431 -1.44 -8.47 -26.75
C GLY A 431 -1.09 -7.17 -27.47
N HIS A 432 0.15 -7.09 -27.95
CA HIS A 432 0.65 -5.99 -28.77
C HIS A 432 0.41 -6.25 -30.24
N ARG A 433 0.18 -5.21 -31.02
CA ARG A 433 0.07 -5.37 -32.48
C ARG A 433 1.38 -5.92 -33.04
N ARG A 434 1.31 -6.97 -33.86
CA ARG A 434 2.44 -7.72 -34.45
C ARG A 434 3.46 -6.86 -35.22
N THR A 435 3.08 -5.65 -35.61
CA THR A 435 3.95 -4.71 -36.32
C THR A 435 5.02 -4.06 -35.45
N TYR A 436 4.94 -4.19 -34.11
CA TYR A 436 5.93 -3.64 -33.19
C TYR A 436 7.06 -4.65 -32.93
N ILE A 437 8.29 -4.16 -32.85
CA ILE A 437 9.44 -5.00 -32.43
C ILE A 437 9.22 -5.44 -30.99
N GLY A 438 9.30 -6.75 -30.74
CA GLY A 438 9.06 -7.32 -29.41
C GLY A 438 7.59 -7.54 -29.07
N ALA A 439 6.68 -7.45 -30.06
CA ALA A 439 5.26 -7.75 -29.85
C ALA A 439 5.05 -9.18 -29.33
N MET A 440 4.17 -9.33 -28.36
CA MET A 440 3.81 -10.62 -27.75
C MET A 440 2.29 -10.71 -27.62
N SER A 441 1.78 -11.94 -27.61
CA SER A 441 0.38 -12.22 -27.30
C SER A 441 0.05 -11.81 -25.87
N GLY A 442 -1.22 -11.50 -25.59
CA GLY A 442 -1.70 -11.13 -24.29
C GLY A 442 -1.58 -12.26 -23.26
N ARG A 443 -1.60 -11.90 -21.98
CA ARG A 443 -1.48 -12.85 -20.85
C ARG A 443 -2.56 -13.93 -20.88
N ILE A 444 -3.75 -13.64 -21.40
CA ILE A 444 -4.84 -14.62 -21.55
C ILE A 444 -4.42 -15.73 -22.51
N ILE A 445 -3.95 -15.36 -23.70
CA ILE A 445 -3.50 -16.31 -24.74
C ILE A 445 -2.27 -17.11 -24.28
N GLN A 446 -1.27 -16.45 -23.68
CA GLN A 446 -0.11 -17.15 -23.12
C GLN A 446 -0.50 -18.14 -22.03
N SER A 447 -1.51 -17.81 -21.25
CA SER A 447 -2.01 -18.67 -20.18
C SER A 447 -2.76 -19.87 -20.70
N LEU A 448 -3.53 -19.72 -21.77
CA LEU A 448 -4.18 -20.84 -22.49
C LEU A 448 -3.15 -21.80 -23.09
N GLN A 449 -2.11 -21.26 -23.72
CA GLN A 449 -1.00 -22.05 -24.26
C GLN A 449 -0.33 -22.90 -23.17
N LYS A 450 -0.03 -22.30 -22.00
CA LYS A 450 0.53 -23.01 -20.83
C LYS A 450 -0.43 -24.07 -20.26
N ALA A 451 -1.72 -23.79 -20.27
CA ALA A 451 -2.75 -24.71 -19.75
C ALA A 451 -2.87 -25.97 -20.63
N GLY A 452 -2.71 -25.84 -21.94
CA GLY A 452 -2.87 -26.91 -22.92
C GLY A 452 -4.33 -27.38 -23.08
N THR A 453 -5.31 -26.64 -22.55
CA THR A 453 -6.75 -26.88 -22.66
C THR A 453 -7.50 -25.57 -22.88
N SER A 454 -8.63 -25.59 -23.60
CA SER A 454 -9.48 -24.41 -23.86
C SER A 454 -10.49 -24.13 -22.75
N ASN A 455 -10.61 -25.01 -21.75
CA ASN A 455 -11.53 -24.85 -20.62
C ASN A 455 -10.83 -24.87 -19.24
N PRO A 456 -9.70 -24.17 -19.06
CA PRO A 456 -9.07 -24.08 -17.75
C PRO A 456 -9.90 -23.27 -16.76
N VAL A 457 -9.52 -23.32 -15.49
CA VAL A 457 -9.95 -22.36 -14.49
C VAL A 457 -8.89 -21.26 -14.40
N PHE A 458 -9.27 -20.03 -14.70
CA PHE A 458 -8.42 -18.85 -14.59
C PHE A 458 -8.70 -18.13 -13.28
N VAL A 459 -7.68 -18.03 -12.43
CA VAL A 459 -7.73 -17.20 -11.23
C VAL A 459 -7.05 -15.87 -11.52
N LEU A 460 -7.88 -14.81 -11.61
CA LEU A 460 -7.48 -13.44 -11.77
C LEU A 460 -7.17 -12.85 -10.39
N ASP A 461 -5.90 -12.88 -10.02
CA ASP A 461 -5.48 -12.52 -8.66
C ASP A 461 -5.20 -11.03 -8.53
N GLU A 462 -5.62 -10.42 -7.41
CA GLU A 462 -5.44 -9.00 -7.09
C GLU A 462 -6.12 -8.04 -8.10
N ILE A 463 -7.40 -8.32 -8.47
CA ILE A 463 -8.16 -7.48 -9.39
C ILE A 463 -8.42 -6.07 -8.83
N ASP A 464 -8.36 -5.91 -7.53
CA ASP A 464 -8.47 -4.64 -6.80
C ASP A 464 -7.25 -3.72 -6.96
N LYS A 465 -6.17 -4.21 -7.54
CA LYS A 465 -4.94 -3.45 -7.80
C LYS A 465 -4.79 -3.00 -9.26
N LEU A 466 -5.84 -3.14 -10.06
CA LEU A 466 -5.86 -2.58 -11.40
C LEU A 466 -5.86 -1.05 -11.31
N SER A 467 -4.93 -0.42 -11.97
CA SER A 467 -4.89 1.03 -12.10
C SER A 467 -5.08 1.44 -13.55
N SER A 468 -5.90 2.47 -13.77
CA SER A 468 -6.02 3.12 -15.08
C SER A 468 -5.04 4.28 -15.12
N ASP A 469 -4.05 4.20 -15.99
CA ASP A 469 -3.09 5.27 -16.26
C ASP A 469 -3.29 5.85 -17.66
N TYR A 470 -2.57 6.91 -17.99
CA TYR A 470 -2.58 7.56 -19.31
C TYR A 470 -2.23 6.62 -20.49
N LYS A 471 -1.75 5.40 -20.25
CA LYS A 471 -1.29 4.44 -21.25
C LYS A 471 -2.33 3.39 -21.65
N GLY A 472 -3.46 3.30 -20.97
CA GLY A 472 -4.51 2.33 -21.30
C GLY A 472 -5.46 2.05 -20.16
N ASP A 473 -6.54 1.33 -20.45
CA ASP A 473 -7.53 0.90 -19.47
C ASP A 473 -7.61 -0.64 -19.43
N PRO A 474 -6.77 -1.30 -18.58
CA PRO A 474 -6.83 -2.75 -18.44
C PRO A 474 -8.20 -3.27 -17.97
N ALA A 475 -8.97 -2.43 -17.25
CA ALA A 475 -10.29 -2.81 -16.79
C ALA A 475 -11.27 -2.98 -17.96
N SER A 476 -11.20 -2.12 -18.98
CA SER A 476 -11.99 -2.28 -20.22
C SER A 476 -11.62 -3.55 -20.98
N ALA A 477 -10.32 -3.89 -21.07
CA ALA A 477 -9.90 -5.15 -21.69
C ALA A 477 -10.43 -6.38 -20.92
N LEU A 478 -10.44 -6.31 -19.59
CA LEU A 478 -11.01 -7.38 -18.77
C LEU A 478 -12.52 -7.49 -18.88
N LEU A 479 -13.24 -6.40 -19.10
CA LEU A 479 -14.69 -6.46 -19.34
C LEU A 479 -15.03 -7.35 -20.55
N GLU A 480 -14.26 -7.27 -21.63
CA GLU A 480 -14.44 -8.12 -22.79
C GLU A 480 -14.14 -9.60 -22.50
N VAL A 481 -13.08 -9.86 -21.73
CA VAL A 481 -12.72 -11.23 -21.31
C VAL A 481 -13.78 -11.85 -20.41
N LEU A 482 -14.34 -11.04 -19.52
CA LEU A 482 -15.24 -11.49 -18.43
C LEU A 482 -16.72 -11.45 -18.80
N ASP A 483 -17.10 -10.74 -19.85
CA ASP A 483 -18.47 -10.68 -20.31
C ASP A 483 -18.85 -11.94 -21.11
N PRO A 484 -19.79 -12.77 -20.63
CA PRO A 484 -20.20 -13.98 -21.33
C PRO A 484 -20.82 -13.74 -22.73
N GLU A 485 -21.24 -12.52 -23.04
CA GLU A 485 -21.79 -12.15 -24.34
C GLU A 485 -20.66 -11.78 -25.34
N GLN A 486 -19.49 -11.32 -24.86
CA GLN A 486 -18.39 -10.86 -25.68
C GLN A 486 -17.22 -11.87 -25.73
N ASN A 487 -17.01 -12.65 -24.68
CA ASN A 487 -15.86 -13.55 -24.54
C ASN A 487 -15.82 -14.72 -25.55
N THR A 488 -16.90 -14.98 -26.29
CA THR A 488 -16.91 -15.94 -27.40
C THR A 488 -16.05 -15.51 -28.57
N THR A 489 -15.77 -14.21 -28.69
CA THR A 489 -14.99 -13.60 -29.76
C THR A 489 -13.89 -12.70 -29.18
N PHE A 490 -13.17 -13.21 -28.17
CA PHE A 490 -12.05 -12.46 -27.58
C PHE A 490 -10.95 -12.24 -28.61
N HIS A 491 -10.63 -10.98 -28.89
CA HIS A 491 -9.65 -10.59 -29.88
C HIS A 491 -8.29 -10.27 -29.25
N ASP A 492 -7.27 -11.05 -29.60
CA ASP A 492 -5.87 -10.74 -29.24
C ASP A 492 -5.19 -10.01 -30.39
N ASN A 493 -4.63 -8.83 -30.12
CA ASN A 493 -3.99 -7.97 -31.15
C ASN A 493 -2.75 -8.57 -31.80
N TYR A 494 -2.07 -9.52 -31.12
CA TYR A 494 -0.90 -10.21 -31.68
C TYR A 494 -1.33 -11.33 -32.63
N LEU A 495 -2.32 -12.12 -32.20
CA LEU A 495 -2.84 -13.20 -33.01
C LEU A 495 -3.64 -12.69 -34.21
N ASP A 496 -4.36 -11.57 -34.05
CA ASP A 496 -5.32 -11.03 -35.00
C ASP A 496 -6.36 -12.09 -35.42
N ILE A 497 -6.74 -12.91 -34.42
CA ILE A 497 -7.71 -14.02 -34.54
C ILE A 497 -8.54 -14.02 -33.26
N ASP A 498 -9.85 -14.24 -33.44
CA ASP A 498 -10.75 -14.35 -32.30
C ASP A 498 -10.61 -15.74 -31.64
N TYR A 499 -10.58 -15.75 -30.30
CA TYR A 499 -10.51 -16.98 -29.51
C TYR A 499 -11.74 -17.10 -28.63
N ASP A 500 -12.37 -18.27 -28.60
CA ASP A 500 -13.55 -18.52 -27.76
C ASP A 500 -13.14 -18.84 -26.32
N LEU A 501 -13.43 -17.91 -25.39
CA LEU A 501 -13.22 -18.04 -23.95
C LEU A 501 -14.48 -18.50 -23.20
N SER A 502 -15.58 -18.78 -23.86
CA SER A 502 -16.86 -19.09 -23.24
C SER A 502 -16.86 -20.35 -22.36
N LYS A 503 -15.89 -21.23 -22.56
CA LYS A 503 -15.72 -22.46 -21.77
C LYS A 503 -14.73 -22.30 -20.61
N VAL A 504 -14.06 -21.19 -20.51
CA VAL A 504 -13.15 -20.85 -19.41
C VAL A 504 -13.96 -20.49 -18.18
N LEU A 505 -13.58 -21.02 -17.02
CA LEU A 505 -14.13 -20.58 -15.74
C LEU A 505 -13.22 -19.52 -15.13
N PHE A 506 -13.72 -18.28 -15.03
CA PHE A 506 -12.99 -17.18 -14.41
C PHE A 506 -13.35 -17.06 -12.94
N ILE A 507 -12.34 -16.94 -12.08
CA ILE A 507 -12.48 -16.65 -10.65
C ILE A 507 -11.59 -15.42 -10.36
N ALA A 508 -12.15 -14.39 -9.75
CA ALA A 508 -11.39 -13.22 -9.32
C ALA A 508 -11.05 -13.30 -7.83
N THR A 509 -9.92 -12.70 -7.44
CA THR A 509 -9.60 -12.47 -6.04
C THR A 509 -9.31 -10.99 -5.79
N ALA A 510 -9.75 -10.48 -4.64
CA ALA A 510 -9.53 -9.10 -4.24
C ALA A 510 -9.26 -9.00 -2.73
N ASN A 511 -8.54 -7.98 -2.31
CA ASN A 511 -8.43 -7.65 -0.89
C ASN A 511 -9.45 -6.58 -0.49
N ASN A 512 -9.75 -5.64 -1.39
CA ASN A 512 -10.68 -4.55 -1.15
C ASN A 512 -11.67 -4.40 -2.32
N ILE A 513 -12.95 -4.45 -2.03
CA ILE A 513 -14.01 -4.29 -3.06
C ILE A 513 -14.08 -2.85 -3.57
N SER A 514 -13.82 -1.86 -2.70
CA SER A 514 -14.05 -0.45 -3.04
C SER A 514 -13.16 0.05 -4.17
N THR A 515 -12.02 -0.59 -4.40
CA THR A 515 -11.05 -0.25 -5.46
C THR A 515 -11.33 -0.95 -6.78
N ILE A 516 -12.24 -1.94 -6.81
CA ILE A 516 -12.65 -2.61 -8.04
C ILE A 516 -13.56 -1.67 -8.84
N PRO A 517 -13.28 -1.42 -10.14
CA PRO A 517 -14.17 -0.63 -10.99
C PRO A 517 -15.59 -1.15 -10.99
N GLN A 518 -16.58 -0.24 -10.89
CA GLN A 518 -18.02 -0.58 -10.78
C GLN A 518 -18.48 -1.52 -11.90
N ALA A 519 -18.06 -1.27 -13.14
CA ALA A 519 -18.45 -2.06 -14.30
C ALA A 519 -18.00 -3.54 -14.21
N LEU A 520 -16.84 -3.80 -13.61
CA LEU A 520 -16.36 -5.17 -13.34
C LEU A 520 -17.16 -5.80 -12.18
N ARG A 521 -17.39 -5.03 -11.12
CA ARG A 521 -18.09 -5.50 -9.92
C ARG A 521 -19.51 -5.95 -10.22
N ASP A 522 -20.22 -5.25 -11.11
CA ASP A 522 -21.59 -5.58 -11.51
C ASP A 522 -21.72 -6.93 -12.24
N ARG A 523 -20.61 -7.49 -12.72
CA ARG A 523 -20.53 -8.82 -13.37
C ARG A 523 -20.07 -9.95 -12.44
N MET A 524 -19.81 -9.62 -11.17
CA MET A 524 -19.22 -10.55 -10.20
C MET A 524 -20.22 -10.94 -9.13
N GLU A 525 -20.22 -12.20 -8.77
CA GLU A 525 -20.79 -12.68 -7.52
C GLU A 525 -19.74 -12.58 -6.43
N LEU A 526 -19.96 -11.68 -5.48
CA LEU A 526 -19.04 -11.37 -4.41
C LEU A 526 -19.18 -12.35 -3.25
N ILE A 527 -18.12 -13.08 -2.93
CA ILE A 527 -18.06 -14.00 -1.80
C ILE A 527 -17.01 -13.51 -0.81
N GLU A 528 -17.45 -13.15 0.39
CA GLU A 528 -16.56 -12.69 1.44
C GLU A 528 -15.83 -13.87 2.09
N VAL A 529 -14.51 -13.81 2.07
CA VAL A 529 -13.62 -14.74 2.79
C VAL A 529 -13.09 -14.04 4.02
N THR A 530 -13.71 -14.30 5.16
CA THR A 530 -13.35 -13.67 6.44
C THR A 530 -11.98 -14.15 6.94
N GLY A 531 -11.43 -13.42 7.90
CA GLY A 531 -10.22 -13.83 8.61
C GLY A 531 -10.44 -15.07 9.48
N TYR A 532 -9.33 -15.71 9.84
CA TYR A 532 -9.34 -16.86 10.74
C TYR A 532 -9.15 -16.42 12.19
N ILE A 533 -9.83 -17.10 13.09
CA ILE A 533 -9.61 -17.00 14.53
C ILE A 533 -8.40 -17.82 14.98
N ALA A 534 -7.94 -17.62 16.22
CA ALA A 534 -6.75 -18.31 16.74
C ALA A 534 -6.89 -19.83 16.69
N GLU A 535 -8.06 -20.36 17.03
CA GLU A 535 -8.38 -21.78 17.04
C GLU A 535 -8.40 -22.37 15.61
N GLU A 536 -8.93 -21.59 14.65
CA GLU A 536 -8.91 -21.98 13.23
C GLU A 536 -7.47 -21.95 12.69
N LYS A 537 -6.68 -20.92 13.04
CA LYS A 537 -5.26 -20.83 12.68
C LYS A 537 -4.45 -21.98 13.25
N LEU A 538 -4.74 -22.40 14.48
CA LEU A 538 -4.11 -23.55 15.09
C LEU A 538 -4.37 -24.81 14.27
N LYS A 539 -5.63 -25.07 13.91
CA LYS A 539 -6.00 -26.23 13.09
C LYS A 539 -5.40 -26.18 11.68
N ILE A 540 -5.41 -25.01 11.06
CA ILE A 540 -4.76 -24.79 9.76
C ILE A 540 -3.25 -25.04 9.87
N ALA A 541 -2.62 -24.57 10.96
CA ALA A 541 -1.20 -24.80 11.19
C ALA A 541 -0.89 -26.31 11.31
N GLU A 542 -1.66 -27.03 12.12
CA GLU A 542 -1.47 -28.48 12.33
C GLU A 542 -1.70 -29.29 11.05
N GLN A 543 -2.81 -29.03 10.35
CA GLN A 543 -3.27 -29.88 9.24
C GLN A 543 -2.61 -29.54 7.91
N HIS A 544 -2.28 -28.28 7.67
CA HIS A 544 -1.85 -27.80 6.35
C HIS A 544 -0.46 -27.16 6.35
N LEU A 545 -0.19 -26.20 7.28
CA LEU A 545 1.04 -25.44 7.19
C LEU A 545 2.27 -26.25 7.62
N LEU A 546 2.19 -26.96 8.72
CA LEU A 546 3.30 -27.77 9.24
C LEU A 546 3.74 -28.86 8.27
N PRO A 547 2.84 -29.72 7.72
CA PRO A 547 3.24 -30.74 6.77
C PRO A 547 3.86 -30.16 5.50
N LYS A 548 3.29 -29.07 5.02
CA LYS A 548 3.78 -28.38 3.82
C LYS A 548 5.16 -27.78 4.05
N GLU A 549 5.32 -26.96 5.09
CA GLU A 549 6.58 -26.28 5.39
C GLU A 549 7.69 -27.28 5.77
N ALA A 550 7.36 -28.35 6.49
CA ALA A 550 8.33 -29.43 6.78
C ALA A 550 8.86 -30.06 5.50
N LYS A 551 7.98 -30.34 4.53
CA LYS A 551 8.39 -30.86 3.22
C LYS A 551 9.24 -29.88 2.42
N GLU A 552 8.86 -28.61 2.39
CA GLU A 552 9.60 -27.55 1.68
C GLU A 552 11.00 -27.29 2.28
N HIS A 553 11.17 -27.53 3.58
CA HIS A 553 12.46 -27.41 4.27
C HIS A 553 13.28 -28.72 4.35
N GLY A 554 12.87 -29.77 3.63
CA GLY A 554 13.60 -31.04 3.61
C GLY A 554 13.44 -31.88 4.86
N LEU A 555 12.49 -31.54 5.73
CA LEU A 555 12.22 -32.18 7.01
C LEU A 555 11.08 -33.21 6.95
N GLY A 556 10.55 -33.53 5.76
CA GLY A 556 9.41 -34.43 5.59
C GLY A 556 9.64 -35.88 6.09
N SER A 557 10.89 -36.31 6.23
CA SER A 557 11.24 -37.63 6.76
C SER A 557 11.54 -37.65 8.27
N TYR A 558 11.51 -36.50 8.92
CA TYR A 558 11.84 -36.34 10.34
C TYR A 558 10.55 -36.18 11.16
N PRO A 559 10.41 -36.88 12.30
CA PRO A 559 9.28 -36.69 13.19
C PRO A 559 9.43 -35.38 13.95
N ILE A 560 8.71 -34.33 13.50
CA ILE A 560 8.69 -33.05 14.16
C ILE A 560 7.36 -32.88 14.87
N HIS A 561 7.41 -32.80 16.19
CA HIS A 561 6.22 -32.61 17.03
C HIS A 561 6.28 -31.26 17.71
N PHE A 562 5.16 -30.54 17.67
CA PHE A 562 4.96 -29.32 18.47
C PHE A 562 4.22 -29.68 19.75
N ALA A 563 4.79 -29.33 20.88
CA ALA A 563 4.14 -29.50 22.17
C ALA A 563 2.87 -28.65 22.27
N PRO A 564 1.88 -29.04 23.08
CA PRO A 564 0.71 -28.20 23.34
C PRO A 564 1.13 -26.79 23.77
N GLY A 565 0.48 -25.77 23.19
CA GLY A 565 0.79 -24.36 23.46
C GLY A 565 1.90 -23.76 22.58
N ALA A 566 2.70 -24.56 21.88
CA ALA A 566 3.80 -24.02 21.06
C ALA A 566 3.32 -23.28 19.81
N LEU A 567 2.32 -23.83 19.12
CA LEU A 567 1.71 -23.15 17.96
C LEU A 567 0.85 -21.96 18.39
N GLU A 568 0.14 -22.08 19.51
CA GLU A 568 -0.59 -20.96 20.11
C GLU A 568 0.34 -19.81 20.47
N THR A 569 1.54 -20.10 21.01
CA THR A 569 2.56 -19.08 21.28
C THR A 569 2.98 -18.37 20.01
N ILE A 570 3.17 -19.10 18.88
CA ILE A 570 3.50 -18.47 17.61
C ILE A 570 2.35 -17.57 17.13
N ILE A 571 1.11 -18.06 17.23
CA ILE A 571 -0.07 -17.34 16.78
C ILE A 571 -0.29 -16.06 17.58
N GLU A 572 -0.21 -16.12 18.91
CA GLU A 572 -0.57 -15.02 19.81
C GLU A 572 0.56 -14.02 20.04
N GLU A 573 1.81 -14.47 20.09
CA GLU A 573 2.93 -13.64 20.51
C GLU A 573 3.82 -13.18 19.37
N TYR A 574 3.75 -13.84 18.19
CA TYR A 574 4.60 -13.52 17.03
C TYR A 574 3.85 -13.16 15.77
N THR A 575 2.51 -13.28 15.76
CA THR A 575 1.69 -12.91 14.60
C THR A 575 0.49 -12.08 15.00
N ARG A 576 0.15 -11.07 14.15
CA ARG A 576 -1.07 -10.26 14.30
C ARG A 576 -1.60 -10.00 12.90
N GLU A 577 -2.40 -10.92 12.39
CA GLU A 577 -2.95 -10.90 11.02
C GLU A 577 -4.30 -11.63 10.97
N SER A 578 -5.15 -11.26 10.01
CA SER A 578 -6.42 -11.97 9.79
C SER A 578 -6.24 -13.33 9.13
N GLY A 579 -5.23 -13.49 8.27
CA GLY A 579 -4.90 -14.73 7.57
C GLY A 579 -3.86 -15.56 8.30
N VAL A 580 -3.12 -16.36 7.54
CA VAL A 580 -2.07 -17.27 8.03
C VAL A 580 -0.71 -17.05 7.34
N ARG A 581 -0.52 -15.92 6.64
CA ARG A 581 0.71 -15.67 5.86
C ARG A 581 1.92 -15.40 6.74
N ALA A 582 1.76 -14.59 7.80
CA ALA A 582 2.82 -14.34 8.78
C ALA A 582 3.05 -15.60 9.64
N LEU A 583 2.00 -16.30 10.01
CA LEU A 583 2.06 -17.58 10.73
C LEU A 583 2.91 -18.59 9.94
N THR A 584 2.65 -18.77 8.64
CA THR A 584 3.46 -19.62 7.76
C THR A 584 4.94 -19.24 7.82
N LYS A 585 5.26 -17.95 7.72
CA LYS A 585 6.64 -17.44 7.78
C LYS A 585 7.31 -17.72 9.13
N LYS A 586 6.56 -17.63 10.23
CA LYS A 586 7.08 -17.91 11.58
C LYS A 586 7.30 -19.39 11.81
N ILE A 587 6.38 -20.25 11.37
CA ILE A 587 6.55 -21.71 11.35
C ILE A 587 7.79 -22.10 10.52
N ALA A 588 7.92 -21.54 9.30
CA ALA A 588 9.09 -21.75 8.46
C ALA A 588 10.40 -21.29 9.14
N ALA A 589 10.37 -20.20 9.93
CA ALA A 589 11.53 -19.75 10.68
C ALA A 589 11.94 -20.73 11.78
N VAL A 590 10.97 -21.30 12.50
CA VAL A 590 11.22 -22.37 13.47
C VAL A 590 11.79 -23.62 12.79
N LEU A 591 11.17 -24.06 11.69
CA LEU A 591 11.59 -25.25 10.95
C LEU A 591 13.00 -25.08 10.34
N ARG A 592 13.39 -23.86 9.91
CA ARG A 592 14.76 -23.59 9.46
C ARG A 592 15.81 -23.79 10.57
N LYS A 593 15.48 -23.46 11.82
CA LYS A 593 16.36 -23.74 12.96
C LYS A 593 16.50 -25.24 13.23
N VAL A 594 15.41 -25.96 13.09
CA VAL A 594 15.42 -27.46 13.16
C VAL A 594 16.23 -28.04 12.01
N ALA A 595 16.03 -27.55 10.78
CA ALA A 595 16.79 -28.01 9.61
C ALA A 595 18.29 -27.73 9.76
N TRP A 596 18.65 -26.59 10.37
CA TRP A 596 20.05 -26.28 10.70
C TRP A 596 20.63 -27.31 11.67
N ALA A 597 19.93 -27.63 12.77
CA ALA A 597 20.38 -28.63 13.73
C ALA A 597 20.58 -30.01 13.07
N VAL A 598 19.63 -30.45 12.24
CA VAL A 598 19.75 -31.68 11.46
C VAL A 598 20.98 -31.67 10.56
N ALA A 599 21.19 -30.59 9.80
CA ALA A 599 22.31 -30.46 8.87
C ALA A 599 23.67 -30.38 9.58
N SER A 600 23.71 -29.83 10.80
CA SER A 600 24.92 -29.74 11.65
C SER A 600 25.21 -31.03 12.40
N GLY A 601 24.31 -32.01 12.39
CA GLY A 601 24.45 -33.28 13.14
C GLY A 601 24.10 -33.12 14.62
N ASP A 602 23.45 -32.04 15.01
CA ASP A 602 22.98 -31.82 16.38
C ASP A 602 21.75 -32.70 16.66
N PRO A 603 21.50 -33.09 17.93
CA PRO A 603 20.33 -33.86 18.28
C PRO A 603 19.04 -33.07 18.01
N LEU A 604 18.08 -33.71 17.35
CA LEU A 604 16.75 -33.14 17.17
C LEU A 604 16.06 -33.00 18.53
N PRO A 605 15.38 -31.88 18.79
CA PRO A 605 14.49 -31.78 19.95
C PRO A 605 13.35 -32.81 19.79
N GLU A 606 13.04 -33.53 20.86
CA GLU A 606 11.92 -34.51 20.88
C GLU A 606 10.59 -33.79 20.57
N GLU A 607 10.42 -32.59 21.12
CA GLU A 607 9.26 -31.74 20.88
C GLU A 607 9.66 -30.26 20.84
N ILE A 608 8.98 -29.48 20.02
CA ILE A 608 9.12 -28.02 19.99
C ILE A 608 8.20 -27.42 21.03
N THR A 609 8.77 -27.04 22.18
CA THR A 609 8.03 -26.42 23.28
C THR A 609 7.87 -24.92 23.12
N PRO A 610 6.97 -24.24 23.84
CA PRO A 610 6.86 -22.78 23.84
C PRO A 610 8.18 -22.06 24.15
N GLU A 611 8.99 -22.58 25.08
CA GLU A 611 10.28 -22.04 25.45
C GLU A 611 11.28 -22.13 24.29
N LEU A 612 11.23 -23.23 23.53
CA LEU A 612 12.06 -23.45 22.36
C LEU A 612 11.65 -22.51 21.23
N VAL A 613 10.34 -22.26 21.06
CA VAL A 613 9.81 -21.24 20.14
C VAL A 613 10.36 -19.86 20.49
N HIS A 614 10.35 -19.47 21.75
CA HIS A 614 10.93 -18.20 22.21
C HIS A 614 12.45 -18.14 21.93
N SER A 615 13.17 -19.25 22.13
CA SER A 615 14.60 -19.32 21.81
C SER A 615 14.87 -19.13 20.31
N TYR A 616 14.03 -19.71 19.45
CA TYR A 616 14.20 -19.67 18.01
C TYR A 616 13.75 -18.36 17.35
N LEU A 617 12.63 -17.79 17.82
CA LEU A 617 12.05 -16.57 17.25
C LEU A 617 12.49 -15.28 17.98
N GLY A 618 13.12 -15.41 19.15
CA GLY A 618 13.60 -14.28 19.95
C GLY A 618 12.49 -13.65 20.79
N LYS A 619 12.65 -12.35 21.13
CA LYS A 619 11.69 -11.63 21.96
C LYS A 619 10.30 -11.63 21.34
N THR A 620 9.30 -11.77 22.19
CA THR A 620 7.88 -11.66 21.79
C THR A 620 7.61 -10.28 21.21
N ILE A 621 6.85 -10.26 20.11
CA ILE A 621 6.51 -9.04 19.39
C ILE A 621 5.22 -8.44 19.96
N TYR A 622 4.29 -9.31 20.35
CA TYR A 622 2.98 -8.93 20.87
C TYR A 622 2.80 -9.48 22.29
N SER A 623 2.24 -8.67 23.17
CA SER A 623 1.77 -9.14 24.46
C SER A 623 0.35 -9.68 24.31
N ARG A 624 0.01 -10.69 25.10
CA ARG A 624 -1.38 -11.17 25.17
C ARG A 624 -2.28 -10.08 25.71
N ASP A 625 -3.36 -9.77 25.00
CA ASP A 625 -4.44 -8.96 25.53
C ASP A 625 -5.09 -9.72 26.69
N ARG A 626 -4.83 -9.28 27.90
CA ARG A 626 -5.41 -9.90 29.10
C ARG A 626 -6.31 -8.89 29.77
N TYR A 627 -7.43 -9.39 30.30
CA TYR A 627 -8.26 -8.62 31.22
C TYR A 627 -7.41 -8.13 32.40
N GLN A 628 -7.37 -6.81 32.59
CA GLN A 628 -6.56 -6.16 33.64
C GLN A 628 -7.39 -5.78 34.90
N GLY A 629 -8.69 -6.12 34.93
CA GLY A 629 -9.61 -5.76 35.97
C GLY A 629 -10.37 -4.46 35.71
N ASN A 630 -11.48 -4.25 36.47
CA ASN A 630 -12.31 -3.05 36.45
C ASN A 630 -12.40 -2.46 37.85
N GLU A 631 -11.34 -2.52 38.63
CA GLU A 631 -11.35 -2.08 40.04
C GLU A 631 -11.52 -0.57 40.21
N HIS A 632 -11.17 0.18 39.15
CA HIS A 632 -11.26 1.64 39.15
C HIS A 632 -12.54 2.11 38.45
N ALA A 633 -13.22 3.11 39.04
CA ALA A 633 -14.31 3.79 38.35
C ALA A 633 -13.80 4.50 37.11
N GLY A 634 -14.61 4.52 36.05
CA GLY A 634 -14.26 5.13 34.77
C GLY A 634 -13.48 4.23 33.79
N VAL A 635 -13.20 2.97 34.15
CA VAL A 635 -12.53 2.02 33.27
C VAL A 635 -13.54 1.01 32.74
N VAL A 636 -13.71 0.94 31.41
CA VAL A 636 -14.65 0.04 30.72
C VAL A 636 -13.99 -0.59 29.53
N ILE A 637 -14.32 -1.85 29.27
CA ILE A 637 -13.79 -2.59 28.14
C ILE A 637 -14.76 -2.52 26.98
N GLY A 638 -14.29 -1.96 25.89
CA GLY A 638 -14.94 -2.00 24.59
C GLY A 638 -14.38 -3.11 23.73
N LEU A 639 -15.08 -3.43 22.64
CA LEU A 639 -14.66 -4.40 21.64
C LEU A 639 -14.44 -3.70 20.29
N ALA A 640 -13.25 -3.84 19.76
CA ALA A 640 -12.86 -3.32 18.45
C ALA A 640 -12.68 -4.45 17.43
N TRP A 641 -12.87 -4.10 16.17
CA TRP A 641 -12.50 -4.91 15.04
C TRP A 641 -11.50 -4.14 14.18
N THR A 642 -10.44 -4.82 13.78
CA THR A 642 -9.39 -4.28 12.93
C THR A 642 -9.17 -5.23 11.74
N SER A 643 -8.42 -4.78 10.74
CA SER A 643 -8.02 -5.62 9.61
C SER A 643 -7.22 -6.87 10.00
N VAL A 644 -6.78 -6.96 11.25
CA VAL A 644 -5.99 -8.08 11.77
C VAL A 644 -6.77 -8.96 12.76
N GLY A 645 -8.03 -8.62 13.05
CA GLY A 645 -8.92 -9.38 13.93
C GLY A 645 -9.59 -8.52 14.98
N GLY A 646 -10.25 -9.17 15.98
CA GLY A 646 -10.86 -8.49 17.11
C GLY A 646 -9.86 -8.23 18.22
N GLU A 647 -10.06 -7.11 18.94
CA GLU A 647 -9.26 -6.67 20.10
C GLU A 647 -10.15 -6.13 21.20
N ILE A 648 -9.70 -6.22 22.46
CA ILE A 648 -10.32 -5.48 23.56
C ILE A 648 -9.71 -4.07 23.62
N LEU A 649 -10.55 -3.09 23.92
CA LEU A 649 -10.11 -1.70 24.13
C LEU A 649 -10.46 -1.27 25.54
N PHE A 650 -9.49 -0.80 26.29
CA PHE A 650 -9.75 -0.11 27.54
C PHE A 650 -10.15 1.34 27.22
N ILE A 651 -11.28 1.77 27.77
CA ILE A 651 -11.71 3.17 27.74
C ILE A 651 -11.66 3.68 29.15
N GLU A 652 -10.78 4.63 29.39
CA GLU A 652 -10.52 5.21 30.71
C GLU A 652 -11.02 6.65 30.73
N SER A 653 -11.93 6.94 31.62
CA SER A 653 -12.44 8.30 31.84
C SER A 653 -12.04 8.83 33.20
N SER A 654 -11.56 10.04 33.24
CA SER A 654 -11.22 10.74 34.48
C SER A 654 -11.78 12.17 34.52
N LEU A 655 -12.03 12.66 35.72
CA LEU A 655 -12.50 14.01 36.01
C LEU A 655 -11.38 14.77 36.71
N GLN A 656 -10.94 15.86 36.12
CA GLN A 656 -9.88 16.72 36.67
C GLN A 656 -10.44 18.09 37.01
N SER A 657 -9.82 18.80 37.93
CA SER A 657 -10.16 20.20 38.18
C SER A 657 -9.77 21.05 36.96
N GLY A 658 -10.69 21.76 36.38
CA GLY A 658 -10.50 22.55 35.19
C GLY A 658 -11.68 23.46 34.88
N GLN A 659 -11.61 24.25 33.82
CA GLN A 659 -12.65 25.21 33.48
C GLN A 659 -13.61 24.66 32.39
N ASN A 660 -14.91 24.91 32.57
CA ASN A 660 -15.97 24.78 31.55
C ASN A 660 -16.32 23.39 31.03
N GLY A 661 -16.12 22.31 31.75
CA GLY A 661 -16.57 20.96 31.31
C GLY A 661 -15.97 20.56 29.96
N LYS A 662 -14.73 20.92 29.69
CA LYS A 662 -14.02 20.64 28.46
C LYS A 662 -13.78 19.14 28.32
N LEU A 663 -14.05 18.60 27.13
CA LEU A 663 -13.73 17.21 26.77
C LEU A 663 -12.32 17.14 26.18
N ILE A 664 -11.45 16.33 26.77
CA ILE A 664 -10.11 16.03 26.31
C ILE A 664 -10.12 14.56 25.86
N LEU A 665 -9.62 14.33 24.64
CA LEU A 665 -9.55 13.00 24.05
C LEU A 665 -8.10 12.66 23.70
N THR A 666 -7.62 11.50 24.15
CA THR A 666 -6.27 11.02 23.85
C THR A 666 -6.28 9.53 23.47
N GLY A 667 -5.28 9.06 22.73
CA GLY A 667 -5.17 7.66 22.30
C GLY A 667 -5.21 7.44 20.79
N SER A 668 -4.88 8.46 19.99
CA SER A 668 -4.87 8.39 18.50
C SER A 668 -6.24 8.04 17.92
N LEU A 669 -7.28 8.76 18.38
CA LEU A 669 -8.67 8.57 17.96
C LEU A 669 -8.94 9.25 16.61
N GLY A 670 -9.58 8.53 15.69
CA GLY A 670 -10.11 9.06 14.44
C GLY A 670 -11.35 9.95 14.67
N ASP A 671 -11.82 10.58 13.60
CA ASP A 671 -12.87 11.59 13.71
C ASP A 671 -14.24 11.00 14.11
N VAL A 672 -14.57 9.81 13.61
CA VAL A 672 -15.82 9.11 14.00
C VAL A 672 -15.82 8.74 15.48
N MET A 673 -14.69 8.32 16.01
CA MET A 673 -14.57 7.98 17.41
C MET A 673 -14.60 9.21 18.33
N LYS A 674 -14.06 10.36 17.88
CA LYS A 674 -14.19 11.66 18.57
C LYS A 674 -15.64 12.16 18.59
N GLU A 675 -16.35 11.97 17.48
CA GLU A 675 -17.77 12.26 17.38
C GLU A 675 -18.59 11.41 18.38
N SER A 676 -18.32 10.10 18.45
CA SER A 676 -18.95 9.19 19.42
C SER A 676 -18.73 9.65 20.86
N ALA A 677 -17.52 10.11 21.21
CA ALA A 677 -17.24 10.66 22.54
C ALA A 677 -18.05 11.94 22.82
N THR A 678 -18.21 12.78 21.80
CA THR A 678 -19.00 14.02 21.89
C THR A 678 -20.50 13.71 22.06
N ILE A 679 -21.01 12.72 21.33
CA ILE A 679 -22.40 12.22 21.45
C ILE A 679 -22.62 11.64 22.86
N ALA A 680 -21.67 10.84 23.36
CA ALA A 680 -21.74 10.26 24.70
C ALA A 680 -21.87 11.33 25.78
N LEU A 681 -21.02 12.37 25.75
CA LEU A 681 -21.09 13.47 26.71
C LEU A 681 -22.39 14.29 26.55
N SER A 682 -22.85 14.53 25.33
CA SER A 682 -24.08 15.24 25.04
C SER A 682 -25.30 14.51 25.60
N TYR A 683 -25.34 13.17 25.45
CA TYR A 683 -26.39 12.32 26.01
C TYR A 683 -26.42 12.44 27.54
N ILE A 684 -25.27 12.33 28.22
CA ILE A 684 -25.16 12.42 29.65
C ILE A 684 -25.66 13.77 30.17
N ARG A 685 -25.29 14.87 29.48
CA ARG A 685 -25.75 16.21 29.84
C ARG A 685 -27.27 16.39 29.66
N ALA A 686 -27.84 15.82 28.62
CA ALA A 686 -29.27 15.90 28.34
C ALA A 686 -30.11 15.07 29.31
N HIS A 687 -29.55 13.98 29.89
CA HIS A 687 -30.27 13.03 30.74
C HIS A 687 -29.70 12.99 32.16
N ALA A 688 -28.99 14.03 32.60
CA ALA A 688 -28.29 14.06 33.86
C ALA A 688 -29.17 13.78 35.09
N GLU A 689 -30.39 14.34 35.11
CA GLU A 689 -31.38 14.11 36.20
C GLU A 689 -31.76 12.63 36.29
N ALA A 690 -32.03 11.98 35.17
CA ALA A 690 -32.39 10.57 35.13
C ALA A 690 -31.22 9.65 35.50
N LEU A 691 -29.99 10.10 35.29
CA LEU A 691 -28.75 9.39 35.63
C LEU A 691 -28.28 9.68 37.08
N GLY A 692 -28.97 10.56 37.79
CA GLY A 692 -28.58 10.98 39.15
C GLY A 692 -27.30 11.82 39.16
N ILE A 693 -26.99 12.54 38.06
CA ILE A 693 -25.77 13.32 37.89
C ILE A 693 -26.08 14.80 38.12
N ASP A 694 -25.34 15.44 39.04
CA ASP A 694 -25.40 16.87 39.26
C ASP A 694 -24.52 17.61 38.24
N LEU A 695 -25.17 18.35 37.34
CA LEU A 695 -24.47 19.10 36.27
C LEU A 695 -23.60 20.24 36.82
N GLU A 696 -23.89 20.79 38.02
CA GLU A 696 -23.08 21.84 38.63
C GLU A 696 -21.69 21.32 38.96
N GLN A 697 -21.58 20.04 39.38
CA GLN A 697 -20.30 19.40 39.67
C GLN A 697 -19.44 19.19 38.40
N LEU A 698 -20.03 19.21 37.20
CA LEU A 698 -19.29 19.09 35.94
C LEU A 698 -18.80 20.43 35.36
N LYS A 699 -19.36 21.58 35.84
CA LYS A 699 -19.00 22.90 35.34
C LYS A 699 -17.54 23.26 35.61
N ASP A 700 -17.00 22.86 36.76
CA ASP A 700 -15.65 23.17 37.20
C ASP A 700 -14.67 22.00 36.98
N ARG A 701 -15.03 21.05 36.09
CA ARG A 701 -14.17 19.90 35.81
C ARG A 701 -13.93 19.71 34.34
N GLU A 702 -12.73 19.33 34.00
CA GLU A 702 -12.39 18.80 32.67
C GLU A 702 -12.61 17.29 32.63
N ILE A 703 -13.16 16.81 31.53
CA ILE A 703 -13.45 15.39 31.31
C ILE A 703 -12.40 14.87 30.35
N HIS A 704 -11.62 13.89 30.78
CA HIS A 704 -10.59 13.29 29.97
C HIS A 704 -10.95 11.83 29.68
N ILE A 705 -11.07 11.49 28.40
CA ILE A 705 -11.19 10.11 27.92
C ILE A 705 -9.86 9.72 27.28
N HIS A 706 -9.29 8.65 27.77
CA HIS A 706 -8.08 8.05 27.22
C HIS A 706 -8.36 6.64 26.72
N VAL A 707 -7.88 6.33 25.52
CA VAL A 707 -7.87 4.97 24.99
C VAL A 707 -6.41 4.56 24.82
N PRO A 708 -5.88 3.68 25.69
CA PRO A 708 -4.47 3.24 25.65
C PRO A 708 -4.03 2.71 24.28
N GLU A 709 -2.71 2.51 24.11
CA GLU A 709 -2.06 2.11 22.88
C GLU A 709 -2.17 3.17 21.76
N GLY A 710 -1.75 4.39 22.03
CA GLY A 710 -1.79 5.52 21.09
C GLY A 710 -0.98 5.36 19.81
N ALA A 711 -0.13 4.35 19.70
CA ALA A 711 0.60 4.02 18.48
C ALA A 711 -0.29 3.42 17.38
N ILE A 712 -1.47 2.88 17.74
CA ILE A 712 -2.42 2.28 16.80
C ILE A 712 -3.59 3.24 16.63
N PRO A 713 -3.83 3.78 15.41
CA PRO A 713 -5.01 4.59 15.14
C PRO A 713 -6.30 3.80 15.38
N LYS A 714 -7.26 4.42 16.08
CA LYS A 714 -8.56 3.81 16.41
C LYS A 714 -9.67 4.70 15.88
N ASP A 715 -10.57 4.14 15.10
CA ASP A 715 -11.72 4.86 14.57
C ASP A 715 -12.96 3.96 14.50
N GLY A 716 -14.14 4.58 14.58
CA GLY A 716 -15.43 3.91 14.45
C GLY A 716 -16.43 4.27 15.54
N PRO A 717 -17.74 4.10 15.25
CA PRO A 717 -18.81 4.49 16.16
C PRO A 717 -19.09 3.45 17.26
N SER A 718 -18.54 2.25 17.15
CA SER A 718 -18.89 1.07 17.96
C SER A 718 -18.50 1.14 19.46
N ALA A 719 -17.75 2.15 19.86
CA ALA A 719 -17.36 2.41 21.23
C ALA A 719 -18.33 3.36 21.97
N GLY A 720 -19.42 3.78 21.34
CA GLY A 720 -20.33 4.79 21.89
C GLY A 720 -20.92 4.40 23.26
N ILE A 721 -21.49 3.20 23.37
CA ILE A 721 -22.04 2.73 24.67
C ILE A 721 -20.94 2.57 25.74
N THR A 722 -19.74 2.16 25.33
CA THR A 722 -18.59 2.00 26.23
C THR A 722 -18.17 3.36 26.80
N MET A 723 -18.11 4.38 25.97
CA MET A 723 -17.77 5.74 26.37
C MET A 723 -18.79 6.34 27.33
N VAL A 724 -20.10 6.15 27.05
CA VAL A 724 -21.14 6.58 28.00
C VAL A 724 -20.98 5.88 29.34
N THR A 725 -20.80 4.56 29.32
CA THR A 725 -20.66 3.78 30.57
C THR A 725 -19.41 4.20 31.36
N SER A 726 -18.28 4.43 30.65
CA SER A 726 -17.05 4.90 31.27
C SER A 726 -17.21 6.29 31.90
N LEU A 727 -17.85 7.22 31.21
CA LEU A 727 -18.11 8.56 31.71
C LEU A 727 -19.06 8.53 32.93
N VAL A 728 -20.20 7.81 32.86
CA VAL A 728 -21.13 7.69 33.96
C VAL A 728 -20.47 7.03 35.16
N SER A 729 -19.68 5.96 34.96
CA SER A 729 -18.90 5.33 36.03
C SER A 729 -17.93 6.31 36.69
N ALA A 730 -17.18 7.10 35.89
CA ALA A 730 -16.26 8.11 36.40
C ALA A 730 -16.97 9.22 37.20
N ILE A 731 -18.10 9.72 36.70
CA ILE A 731 -18.88 10.80 37.32
C ILE A 731 -19.53 10.31 38.61
N THR A 732 -20.17 9.13 38.59
CA THR A 732 -20.89 8.58 39.74
C THR A 732 -20.00 7.79 40.70
N ARG A 733 -18.74 7.53 40.32
CA ARG A 733 -17.77 6.67 41.04
C ARG A 733 -18.24 5.22 41.24
N ARG A 734 -19.23 4.75 40.45
CA ARG A 734 -19.71 3.39 40.51
C ARG A 734 -18.75 2.46 39.76
N LYS A 735 -18.47 1.29 40.38
CA LYS A 735 -17.64 0.26 39.74
C LYS A 735 -18.39 -0.35 38.57
N VAL A 736 -17.64 -0.75 37.55
CA VAL A 736 -18.16 -1.53 36.40
C VAL A 736 -18.05 -3.02 36.74
N ARG A 737 -19.03 -3.80 36.29
CA ARG A 737 -19.05 -5.26 36.47
C ARG A 737 -17.74 -5.89 35.92
N PRO A 738 -17.10 -6.78 36.71
CA PRO A 738 -15.88 -7.47 36.24
C PRO A 738 -16.19 -8.40 35.05
N HIS A 739 -15.19 -8.68 34.22
CA HIS A 739 -15.27 -9.56 33.05
C HIS A 739 -16.39 -9.19 32.06
N LEU A 740 -16.79 -7.93 32.04
CA LEU A 740 -17.78 -7.37 31.14
C LEU A 740 -17.09 -6.59 30.00
N ALA A 741 -17.51 -6.84 28.79
CA ALA A 741 -17.18 -6.00 27.62
C ALA A 741 -18.45 -5.59 26.89
N MET A 742 -18.37 -4.51 26.11
CA MET A 742 -19.51 -4.03 25.35
C MET A 742 -19.14 -3.45 24.00
N THR A 743 -20.08 -3.46 23.07
CA THR A 743 -19.94 -2.84 21.77
C THR A 743 -21.31 -2.39 21.27
N GLY A 744 -21.38 -1.17 20.75
CA GLY A 744 -22.61 -0.59 20.22
C GLY A 744 -22.42 0.89 19.92
N GLU A 745 -23.08 1.36 18.87
CA GLU A 745 -23.19 2.78 18.57
C GLU A 745 -24.31 3.37 19.41
N ILE A 746 -24.18 4.63 19.83
CA ILE A 746 -25.20 5.35 20.57
C ILE A 746 -25.71 6.53 19.78
N THR A 747 -27.02 6.78 19.85
CA THR A 747 -27.65 7.99 19.34
C THR A 747 -27.83 9.04 20.44
N LEU A 748 -28.06 10.31 20.08
CA LEU A 748 -28.39 11.39 21.05
C LEU A 748 -29.65 11.12 21.88
N ARG A 749 -30.51 10.20 21.46
CA ARG A 749 -31.74 9.79 22.18
C ARG A 749 -31.50 8.60 23.12
N GLY A 750 -30.28 8.04 23.14
CA GLY A 750 -29.95 6.89 23.96
C GLY A 750 -30.24 5.53 23.32
N LYS A 751 -30.70 5.49 22.05
CA LYS A 751 -30.90 4.22 21.34
C LYS A 751 -29.54 3.60 21.00
N VAL A 752 -29.39 2.29 21.23
CA VAL A 752 -28.23 1.51 20.83
C VAL A 752 -28.44 0.95 19.43
N LEU A 753 -27.45 1.15 18.56
CA LEU A 753 -27.47 0.70 17.17
C LEU A 753 -26.52 -0.47 16.95
N PRO A 754 -26.84 -1.35 15.96
CA PRO A 754 -25.99 -2.51 15.63
C PRO A 754 -24.66 -2.09 15.03
N VAL A 755 -23.65 -2.93 15.23
CA VAL A 755 -22.28 -2.70 14.76
C VAL A 755 -21.73 -3.92 14.05
N GLY A 756 -20.72 -3.72 13.21
CA GLY A 756 -20.08 -4.80 12.46
C GLY A 756 -18.93 -5.48 13.20
N GLY A 757 -18.41 -6.56 12.60
CA GLY A 757 -17.27 -7.32 13.12
C GLY A 757 -17.58 -8.10 14.40
N ILE A 758 -18.83 -8.55 14.56
CA ILE A 758 -19.29 -9.22 15.79
C ILE A 758 -18.52 -10.49 16.08
N LYS A 759 -18.31 -11.35 15.09
CA LYS A 759 -17.56 -12.59 15.26
C LYS A 759 -16.17 -12.35 15.85
N GLU A 760 -15.40 -11.45 15.26
CA GLU A 760 -14.05 -11.11 15.68
C GLU A 760 -14.03 -10.50 17.09
N LYS A 761 -14.97 -9.60 17.37
CA LYS A 761 -15.13 -8.95 18.68
C LYS A 761 -15.41 -9.96 19.79
N ILE A 762 -16.35 -10.88 19.57
CA ILE A 762 -16.73 -11.92 20.54
C ILE A 762 -15.55 -12.85 20.85
N LEU A 763 -14.81 -13.22 19.82
CA LEU A 763 -13.66 -14.12 19.98
C LEU A 763 -12.49 -13.41 20.68
N ALA A 764 -12.30 -12.12 20.46
CA ALA A 764 -11.34 -11.33 21.22
C ALA A 764 -11.74 -11.24 22.71
N ALA A 765 -13.01 -10.98 23.00
CA ALA A 765 -13.53 -10.97 24.35
C ALA A 765 -13.26 -12.30 25.05
N LYS A 766 -13.57 -13.44 24.41
CA LYS A 766 -13.33 -14.76 24.97
C LYS A 766 -11.85 -15.02 25.28
N ARG A 767 -10.95 -14.71 24.34
CA ARG A 767 -9.49 -14.85 24.53
C ARG A 767 -8.97 -14.03 25.70
N SER A 768 -9.56 -12.85 25.94
CA SER A 768 -9.17 -11.94 27.01
C SER A 768 -9.78 -12.28 28.37
N GLY A 769 -10.57 -13.36 28.47
CA GLY A 769 -11.19 -13.81 29.72
C GLY A 769 -12.45 -13.04 30.10
N ILE A 770 -13.11 -12.40 29.14
CA ILE A 770 -14.44 -11.78 29.31
C ILE A 770 -15.49 -12.90 29.30
N THR A 771 -16.49 -12.77 30.18
CA THR A 771 -17.61 -13.72 30.32
C THR A 771 -18.94 -13.13 29.93
N ASP A 772 -19.11 -11.81 30.07
CA ASP A 772 -20.34 -11.10 29.82
C ASP A 772 -20.15 -10.06 28.72
N ILE A 773 -21.05 -10.03 27.76
CA ILE A 773 -20.96 -9.14 26.60
C ILE A 773 -22.28 -8.42 26.39
N ILE A 774 -22.26 -7.10 26.40
CA ILE A 774 -23.41 -6.26 26.02
C ILE A 774 -23.31 -5.86 24.56
N LEU A 775 -24.39 -6.04 23.79
CA LEU A 775 -24.51 -5.64 22.40
C LEU A 775 -25.94 -5.27 22.02
N CYS A 776 -26.09 -4.55 20.90
CA CYS A 776 -27.40 -4.21 20.36
C CYS A 776 -28.22 -5.47 20.08
N ARG A 777 -29.52 -5.44 20.36
CA ARG A 777 -30.45 -6.56 20.08
C ARG A 777 -30.44 -6.96 18.60
N GLU A 778 -30.30 -6.01 17.71
CA GLU A 778 -30.23 -6.29 16.26
C GLU A 778 -28.99 -7.11 15.85
N ASN A 779 -27.93 -7.18 16.69
CA ASN A 779 -26.77 -8.05 16.49
C ASN A 779 -26.97 -9.51 16.97
N GLU A 780 -28.12 -9.85 17.54
CA GLU A 780 -28.42 -11.26 17.92
C GLU A 780 -28.30 -12.20 16.71
N LYS A 781 -28.73 -11.74 15.54
CA LYS A 781 -28.59 -12.49 14.28
C LYS A 781 -27.11 -12.85 13.97
N ASP A 782 -26.20 -11.93 14.26
CA ASP A 782 -24.77 -12.16 13.99
C ASP A 782 -24.18 -13.19 14.96
N ILE A 783 -24.69 -13.24 16.21
CA ILE A 783 -24.33 -14.25 17.19
C ILE A 783 -24.83 -15.65 16.78
N LEU A 784 -26.06 -15.75 16.26
CA LEU A 784 -26.63 -17.02 15.80
C LEU A 784 -25.86 -17.63 14.62
N GLU A 785 -25.09 -16.83 13.89
CA GLU A 785 -24.22 -17.29 12.81
C GLU A 785 -22.86 -17.85 13.29
N ILE A 786 -22.50 -17.61 14.56
CA ILE A 786 -21.25 -18.09 15.15
C ILE A 786 -21.48 -19.51 15.68
N ASN A 787 -20.56 -20.42 15.36
CA ASN A 787 -20.62 -21.79 15.82
C ASN A 787 -20.63 -21.86 17.37
N GLU A 788 -21.56 -22.61 17.93
CA GLU A 788 -21.78 -22.72 19.40
C GLU A 788 -20.53 -23.07 20.19
N ARG A 789 -19.59 -23.81 19.65
CA ARG A 789 -18.31 -24.15 20.30
C ARG A 789 -17.49 -22.90 20.66
N TYR A 790 -17.64 -21.84 19.90
CA TYR A 790 -16.95 -20.57 20.16
C TYR A 790 -17.68 -19.68 21.16
N LEU A 791 -18.98 -19.90 21.38
CA LEU A 791 -19.82 -19.15 22.28
C LEU A 791 -19.80 -19.71 23.71
N SER A 792 -19.33 -20.92 23.90
CA SER A 792 -19.25 -21.61 25.19
C SER A 792 -18.50 -20.77 26.22
N GLY A 793 -19.13 -20.53 27.39
CA GLY A 793 -18.57 -19.73 28.49
C GLY A 793 -18.81 -18.22 28.37
N LEU A 794 -19.57 -17.77 27.38
CA LEU A 794 -19.99 -16.38 27.19
C LEU A 794 -21.49 -16.20 27.44
N SER A 795 -21.86 -15.11 28.08
CA SER A 795 -23.23 -14.65 28.30
C SER A 795 -23.48 -13.37 27.53
N PHE A 796 -24.55 -13.33 26.73
CA PHE A 796 -24.88 -12.20 25.88
C PHE A 796 -26.07 -11.43 26.45
N HIS A 797 -25.92 -10.12 26.55
CA HIS A 797 -26.95 -9.19 27.06
C HIS A 797 -27.34 -8.25 25.93
N TYR A 798 -28.50 -8.51 25.34
CA TYR A 798 -29.05 -7.74 24.23
C TYR A 798 -29.81 -6.54 24.73
N VAL A 799 -29.48 -5.34 24.27
CA VAL A 799 -30.03 -4.08 24.70
C VAL A 799 -30.53 -3.25 23.52
N ASP A 800 -31.53 -2.43 23.74
CA ASP A 800 -32.09 -1.46 22.79
C ASP A 800 -31.75 -0.01 23.19
N GLU A 801 -31.60 0.22 24.52
CA GLU A 801 -31.32 1.54 25.06
C GLU A 801 -30.12 1.56 26.02
N ILE A 802 -29.45 2.70 26.09
CA ILE A 802 -28.29 2.89 26.97
C ILE A 802 -28.63 2.77 28.44
N SER A 803 -29.87 3.04 28.84
CA SER A 803 -30.38 2.83 30.20
C SER A 803 -30.24 1.38 30.64
N GLU A 804 -30.50 0.43 29.77
CA GLU A 804 -30.34 -1.01 29.99
C GLU A 804 -28.87 -1.38 30.17
N VAL A 805 -28.00 -0.77 29.32
CA VAL A 805 -26.53 -0.94 29.45
C VAL A 805 -26.04 -0.51 30.80
N LEU A 806 -26.42 0.70 31.25
CA LEU A 806 -25.98 1.27 32.52
C LEU A 806 -26.53 0.48 33.72
N ALA A 807 -27.77 0.04 33.67
CA ALA A 807 -28.40 -0.75 34.72
C ALA A 807 -27.69 -2.11 34.91
N PHE A 808 -27.21 -2.73 33.83
CA PHE A 808 -26.49 -4.00 33.92
C PHE A 808 -25.00 -3.79 34.23
N ALA A 809 -24.36 -2.79 33.63
CA ALA A 809 -22.91 -2.61 33.71
C ALA A 809 -22.44 -2.01 35.05
N LEU A 810 -23.22 -1.08 35.64
CA LEU A 810 -22.80 -0.36 36.82
C LEU A 810 -23.28 -1.03 38.10
N LEU A 811 -22.34 -1.33 38.99
CA LEU A 811 -22.63 -1.88 40.33
C LEU A 811 -23.03 -0.75 41.26
N ASP A 812 -23.74 -1.08 42.34
CA ASP A 812 -24.05 -0.12 43.43
C ASP A 812 -22.84 0.15 44.35
N GLU A 813 -21.75 -0.59 44.14
CA GLU A 813 -20.50 -0.41 44.85
C GLU A 813 -19.74 0.81 44.33
N LEU A 814 -19.32 1.68 45.24
CA LEU A 814 -18.44 2.81 44.94
C LEU A 814 -16.98 2.35 44.91
N ALA A 815 -16.21 2.89 43.96
CA ALA A 815 -14.77 2.68 43.97
C ALA A 815 -14.12 3.38 45.18
N ASP A 816 -13.15 2.69 45.81
CA ASP A 816 -12.37 3.25 46.90
C ASP A 816 -11.68 4.55 46.47
N GLU A 817 -11.62 5.54 47.37
CA GLU A 817 -10.82 6.74 47.10
C GLU A 817 -9.35 6.33 46.96
N VAL A 818 -8.76 6.65 45.80
CA VAL A 818 -7.30 6.55 45.64
C VAL A 818 -6.69 7.46 46.70
N LYS A 819 -6.22 6.89 47.82
CA LYS A 819 -5.44 7.65 48.80
C LYS A 819 -4.26 8.27 48.05
N LYS A 820 -4.25 9.61 48.00
CA LYS A 820 -3.17 10.43 47.45
C LYS A 820 -1.84 10.17 48.11
#